data_0bb7bf7da21ce910fb01b8e329952305
#
_entry.id   0bb7bf7da21ce910fb01b8e329952305
#
_cell.length_a   1.000
_cell.length_b   1.000
_cell.length_c   1.000
_cell.angle_alpha   90.00
_cell.angle_beta   90.00
_cell.angle_gamma   90.00
#
_symmetry.space_group_name_H-M   'P 1'
#
loop_
_entity.id
_entity.type
_entity.pdbx_description
1 polymer ?
#
loop_
_entity_poly.entity_id
_entity_poly.type
_entity_poly.pdbx_seq_one_letter_code
_entity_poly.pdbx_strand_id
1 'polypeptide(L)'
;MHINSKRTSIARRPAALSVLVGLSLLGGVPLIASQVAPTQAEAWAGVGAIDGKETTIRLSDMPADCFSGRKTVNRDTKETEYLMTGKADNPFVTYRFDVERSGTYDLSIESRSTEENTKRNYVFVDDRQEYDLMYTKGASYQWVTYSVFLEAGSHEVTIKPDWGWTFFRDLKVKCTGLRKTSADTLAECDATTSNGINSYRHTDDSTLLINPGKGLSALGDANTTDTGYLSMLSVDYTRWCWADIEPKEGEYNWLFMDAYIERAAFRGHKAAFGIMSFCTTNFVQNGTPRWVFDEAGADGRWIHYGGDETTPAMFCPNWDDPIYQEKVANFAKALAEKYDGDPRIAFIDMRAWGNWGEQHIYALDESVGGYPWITSDTLINKYMKPYRDAFKKTLIVNCCNGDRYPEAYEWAVANGMGLRRDGILVSSNGREFRRFNSSENTPNIYEYHMTYSDTMAHHGWTSNKQYTDELEFEIRNGAASYLQMNEDMYQKMENEYRYFGNLIGYWWRMPESSITSSVDSGRAVKASYQIRNDGVAHSYDRTAKVKARICDAEGNVVKTIDDTGAKPWKWEPGKMNDDKTWTDPVVSNESFDIDTAGLAPGRYYVSIGVFGENATGQNPDTLIGSLGRDVYGWESVGMFEVNQPAAPTPDTPDNSGTHGSASGGGQGGTADGNGSGAKTDGTAGKKGDTAAEGESDGKWHMPKNPRKRKALIQTGYTAGGLATGIVTAGVVAMIARAARKRR
;
A
#
# COMPACT_ATOMS: atom_id res chain seq x y z
N MET A 1 52.26 -0.68 -40.87
CA MET A 1 51.31 -0.27 -41.92
C MET A 1 50.30 0.66 -41.27
N HIS A 2 50.40 1.95 -41.54
CA HIS A 2 49.50 2.98 -41.00
C HIS A 2 48.15 2.94 -41.69
N ILE A 3 47.04 3.05 -40.94
CA ILE A 3 45.80 3.61 -41.46
C ILE A 3 45.16 4.48 -40.41
N ASN A 4 44.92 5.73 -40.80
CA ASN A 4 44.38 6.86 -40.06
C ASN A 4 42.94 6.68 -39.55
N SER A 5 42.68 7.11 -38.31
CA SER A 5 41.34 7.35 -37.77
C SER A 5 40.96 8.82 -38.02
N LYS A 6 39.85 9.07 -38.70
CA LYS A 6 39.22 10.40 -38.76
C LYS A 6 38.18 10.48 -37.62
N ARG A 7 38.43 11.33 -36.64
CA ARG A 7 37.47 11.83 -35.66
C ARG A 7 36.54 12.84 -36.35
N THR A 8 35.25 12.64 -36.31
CA THR A 8 34.24 13.68 -36.57
C THR A 8 33.63 14.11 -35.26
N SER A 9 33.90 15.35 -34.88
CA SER A 9 33.34 16.05 -33.72
C SER A 9 31.92 16.54 -34.08
N ILE A 10 30.91 16.17 -33.28
CA ILE A 10 29.58 16.79 -33.35
C ILE A 10 29.49 17.79 -32.19
N ALA A 11 29.33 19.04 -32.54
CA ALA A 11 29.23 20.18 -31.64
C ALA A 11 27.88 20.18 -30.91
N ARG A 12 27.95 20.29 -29.60
CA ARG A 12 26.79 20.60 -28.72
C ARG A 12 26.42 22.07 -28.87
N ARG A 13 25.16 22.37 -29.14
CA ARG A 13 24.58 23.72 -29.00
C ARG A 13 23.94 23.84 -27.62
N PRO A 14 24.14 24.95 -26.88
CA PRO A 14 23.48 25.18 -25.60
C PRO A 14 22.08 25.75 -25.82
N ALA A 15 21.12 25.29 -25.02
CA ALA A 15 19.79 25.87 -24.93
C ALA A 15 19.85 27.16 -24.11
N ALA A 16 19.34 28.24 -24.68
CA ALA A 16 19.24 29.54 -24.04
C ALA A 16 17.98 29.61 -23.14
N LEU A 17 18.19 29.93 -21.88
CA LEU A 17 17.18 30.26 -20.88
C LEU A 17 16.75 31.71 -21.09
N SER A 18 15.50 31.98 -21.48
CA SER A 18 14.96 33.33 -21.56
C SER A 18 14.15 33.66 -20.31
N VAL A 19 14.69 34.54 -19.49
CA VAL A 19 13.97 35.23 -18.39
C VAL A 19 13.22 36.41 -18.98
N LEU A 20 11.92 36.49 -18.84
CA LEU A 20 11.12 37.67 -19.16
C LEU A 20 10.72 38.37 -17.86
N VAL A 21 11.30 39.55 -17.64
CA VAL A 21 10.89 40.53 -16.61
C VAL A 21 9.81 41.41 -17.22
N GLY A 22 8.69 41.56 -16.52
CA GLY A 22 7.58 42.40 -16.94
C GLY A 22 7.84 43.87 -16.73
N LEU A 23 7.35 44.69 -17.67
CA LEU A 23 7.09 46.12 -17.47
C LEU A 23 5.69 46.44 -18.00
N SER A 24 4.86 46.95 -17.12
CA SER A 24 3.55 47.51 -17.43
C SER A 24 3.70 48.90 -18.04
N LEU A 25 3.03 49.18 -19.17
CA LEU A 25 2.59 50.57 -19.48
C LEU A 25 1.38 50.54 -20.43
N LEU A 26 0.45 51.38 -20.08
CA LEU A 26 -0.85 51.74 -20.65
C LEU A 26 -0.87 52.03 -22.14
N GLY A 27 -1.91 51.61 -22.84
CA GLY A 27 -2.26 52.11 -24.17
C GLY A 27 -3.25 51.17 -24.87
N GLY A 28 -4.55 51.53 -24.86
CA GLY A 28 -5.60 50.74 -25.49
C GLY A 28 -5.54 50.78 -27.05
N VAL A 29 -5.56 49.54 -27.60
CA VAL A 29 -5.94 49.28 -28.98
C VAL A 29 -6.82 48.02 -28.96
N PRO A 30 -8.00 47.96 -29.59
CA PRO A 30 -8.80 46.75 -29.58
C PRO A 30 -8.12 45.69 -30.46
N LEU A 31 -7.61 44.65 -29.83
CA LEU A 31 -7.21 43.43 -30.54
C LEU A 31 -8.47 42.71 -31.04
N ILE A 32 -8.67 42.70 -32.32
CA ILE A 32 -9.58 41.78 -33.01
C ILE A 32 -8.96 40.38 -32.76
N ALA A 33 -9.47 39.63 -31.80
CA ALA A 33 -9.18 38.23 -31.68
C ALA A 33 -9.78 37.52 -32.89
N SER A 34 -8.95 37.17 -33.85
CA SER A 34 -9.30 36.14 -34.80
C SER A 34 -9.52 34.85 -34.01
N GLN A 35 -10.79 34.50 -33.83
CA GLN A 35 -11.13 33.14 -33.44
C GLN A 35 -10.63 32.20 -34.50
N VAL A 36 -9.47 31.56 -34.24
CA VAL A 36 -9.14 30.31 -34.89
C VAL A 36 -10.19 29.33 -34.41
N ALA A 37 -11.12 28.95 -35.31
CA ALA A 37 -12.05 27.87 -35.01
C ALA A 37 -11.22 26.67 -34.58
N PRO A 38 -11.58 25.99 -33.46
CA PRO A 38 -10.91 24.74 -33.10
C PRO A 38 -11.07 23.80 -34.31
N THR A 39 -9.98 23.31 -34.86
CA THR A 39 -10.00 22.13 -35.71
C THR A 39 -10.83 21.10 -35.00
N GLN A 40 -11.89 20.57 -35.65
CA GLN A 40 -12.70 19.49 -35.09
C GLN A 40 -11.75 18.40 -34.59
N ALA A 41 -11.67 18.28 -33.24
CA ALA A 41 -11.07 17.12 -32.66
C ALA A 41 -11.90 15.92 -33.16
N GLU A 42 -11.24 14.93 -33.75
CA GLU A 42 -11.91 13.68 -34.12
C GLU A 42 -12.55 13.14 -32.81
N ALA A 43 -13.87 12.97 -32.84
CA ALA A 43 -14.61 12.48 -31.69
C ALA A 43 -14.16 11.03 -31.40
N TRP A 44 -13.59 10.80 -30.24
CA TRP A 44 -13.20 9.47 -29.80
C TRP A 44 -14.43 8.64 -29.43
N ALA A 45 -14.28 7.32 -29.26
CA ALA A 45 -15.37 6.46 -28.91
C ALA A 45 -15.89 6.80 -27.50
N GLY A 46 -17.14 7.30 -27.40
CA GLY A 46 -17.75 7.68 -26.13
C GLY A 46 -18.11 6.45 -25.28
N VAL A 47 -17.64 6.42 -24.03
CA VAL A 47 -17.99 5.42 -23.02
C VAL A 47 -19.03 6.03 -22.07
N GLY A 48 -20.27 5.53 -22.16
CA GLY A 48 -21.37 6.07 -21.34
C GLY A 48 -21.20 5.78 -19.84
N ALA A 49 -21.62 6.73 -19.02
CA ALA A 49 -21.51 6.75 -17.56
C ALA A 49 -22.60 5.90 -16.85
N ILE A 50 -22.94 4.75 -17.39
CA ILE A 50 -23.89 3.84 -16.74
C ILE A 50 -23.10 2.76 -16.02
N ASP A 51 -23.29 2.66 -14.70
CA ASP A 51 -22.64 1.63 -13.88
C ASP A 51 -22.96 0.22 -14.41
N GLY A 52 -21.89 -0.58 -14.58
CA GLY A 52 -21.97 -1.91 -15.17
C GLY A 52 -22.11 -1.98 -16.69
N LYS A 53 -22.26 -0.86 -17.42
CA LYS A 53 -22.29 -0.83 -18.88
C LYS A 53 -20.89 -1.06 -19.46
N GLU A 54 -20.80 -1.99 -20.43
CA GLU A 54 -19.59 -2.27 -21.18
C GLU A 54 -19.68 -1.63 -22.59
N THR A 55 -18.64 -0.96 -23.00
CA THR A 55 -18.46 -0.39 -24.35
C THR A 55 -17.27 -1.08 -25.01
N THR A 56 -17.46 -1.57 -26.25
CA THR A 56 -16.35 -2.18 -27.03
C THR A 56 -15.77 -1.16 -27.98
N ILE A 57 -14.47 -0.96 -27.94
CA ILE A 57 -13.67 -0.08 -28.78
C ILE A 57 -12.84 -0.97 -29.70
N ARG A 58 -13.11 -0.90 -30.99
CA ARG A 58 -12.45 -1.75 -31.97
C ARG A 58 -11.18 -1.10 -32.47
N LEU A 59 -10.08 -1.85 -32.50
CA LEU A 59 -8.83 -1.36 -33.05
C LEU A 59 -8.95 -1.05 -34.56
N SER A 60 -9.87 -1.72 -35.27
CA SER A 60 -10.18 -1.44 -36.68
C SER A 60 -10.76 -0.05 -36.92
N ASP A 61 -11.42 0.52 -35.94
CA ASP A 61 -12.12 1.80 -36.01
C ASP A 61 -11.23 2.97 -35.54
N MET A 62 -10.03 2.64 -35.00
CA MET A 62 -9.07 3.64 -34.54
C MET A 62 -8.32 4.28 -35.70
N PRO A 63 -7.89 5.57 -35.57
CA PRO A 63 -7.02 6.23 -36.52
C PRO A 63 -5.76 5.42 -36.85
N ALA A 64 -5.20 5.63 -38.05
CA ALA A 64 -4.07 4.84 -38.52
C ALA A 64 -2.79 5.00 -37.68
N ASP A 65 -2.66 6.10 -36.96
CA ASP A 65 -1.58 6.40 -36.02
C ASP A 65 -1.70 5.66 -34.67
N CYS A 66 -2.82 5.00 -34.40
CA CYS A 66 -3.02 4.17 -33.22
C CYS A 66 -2.37 2.78 -33.27
N PHE A 67 -1.73 2.44 -34.37
CA PHE A 67 -1.08 1.14 -34.53
C PHE A 67 0.22 1.22 -35.31
N SER A 68 1.29 0.73 -34.73
CA SER A 68 2.57 0.48 -35.36
C SER A 68 2.90 -1.01 -35.32
N GLY A 69 2.80 -1.69 -36.45
CA GLY A 69 3.02 -3.12 -36.57
C GLY A 69 2.54 -3.68 -37.91
N ARG A 70 2.20 -4.96 -37.94
CA ARG A 70 1.78 -5.64 -39.17
C ARG A 70 0.28 -5.98 -39.13
N LYS A 71 -0.50 -5.42 -40.06
CA LYS A 71 -1.88 -5.87 -40.31
C LYS A 71 -1.88 -7.20 -41.09
N THR A 72 -2.64 -8.17 -40.63
CA THR A 72 -2.83 -9.49 -41.27
C THR A 72 -4.32 -9.81 -41.34
N VAL A 73 -4.68 -10.81 -42.14
CA VAL A 73 -6.07 -11.31 -42.17
C VAL A 73 -6.07 -12.73 -41.64
N ASN A 74 -6.91 -12.98 -40.65
CA ASN A 74 -7.13 -14.31 -40.15
C ASN A 74 -7.71 -15.19 -41.25
N ARG A 75 -7.09 -16.34 -41.52
CA ARG A 75 -7.49 -17.21 -42.61
C ARG A 75 -8.87 -17.84 -42.41
N ASP A 76 -9.26 -18.07 -41.17
CA ASP A 76 -10.50 -18.77 -40.82
C ASP A 76 -11.66 -17.78 -40.68
N THR A 77 -11.48 -16.70 -39.89
CA THR A 77 -12.54 -15.72 -39.58
C THR A 77 -12.65 -14.62 -40.65
N LYS A 78 -11.62 -14.43 -41.50
CA LYS A 78 -11.51 -13.33 -42.51
C LYS A 78 -11.42 -11.94 -41.85
N GLU A 79 -11.23 -11.84 -40.55
CA GLU A 79 -11.07 -10.57 -39.84
C GLU A 79 -9.67 -10.04 -39.92
N THR A 80 -9.52 -8.72 -39.87
CA THR A 80 -8.21 -8.07 -39.78
C THR A 80 -7.66 -8.24 -38.38
N GLU A 81 -6.42 -8.70 -38.28
CA GLU A 81 -5.68 -8.85 -37.06
C GLU A 81 -4.48 -7.91 -37.03
N TYR A 82 -4.17 -7.37 -35.87
CA TYR A 82 -3.10 -6.40 -35.66
C TYR A 82 -1.96 -7.07 -34.91
N LEU A 83 -0.90 -7.44 -35.64
CA LEU A 83 0.27 -8.12 -35.08
C LEU A 83 1.33 -7.11 -34.65
N MET A 84 1.56 -6.98 -33.38
CA MET A 84 2.68 -6.24 -32.81
C MET A 84 3.91 -7.16 -32.77
N THR A 85 5.00 -6.73 -33.39
CA THR A 85 6.25 -7.51 -33.48
C THR A 85 7.39 -6.71 -32.88
N GLY A 86 8.25 -7.33 -32.09
CA GLY A 86 9.44 -6.69 -31.52
C GLY A 86 10.54 -6.33 -32.57
N LYS A 87 10.26 -6.50 -33.88
CA LYS A 87 11.18 -6.15 -34.97
C LYS A 87 10.84 -4.84 -35.70
N ALA A 88 9.68 -4.25 -35.42
CA ALA A 88 9.33 -2.92 -35.93
C ALA A 88 10.02 -1.85 -35.08
N ASP A 89 10.32 -0.69 -35.70
CA ASP A 89 10.80 0.45 -34.92
C ASP A 89 9.68 0.96 -34.01
N ASN A 90 9.83 0.74 -32.67
CA ASN A 90 8.88 1.12 -31.63
C ASN A 90 7.42 0.69 -31.93
N PRO A 91 7.12 -0.62 -32.03
CA PRO A 91 5.75 -1.06 -32.28
C PRO A 91 4.87 -0.76 -31.06
N PHE A 92 3.61 -0.40 -31.31
CA PHE A 92 2.61 -0.13 -30.30
C PHE A 92 1.19 -0.36 -30.80
N VAL A 93 0.26 -0.47 -29.86
CA VAL A 93 -1.19 -0.43 -30.07
C VAL A 93 -1.75 0.61 -29.11
N THR A 94 -2.56 1.55 -29.60
CA THR A 94 -3.24 2.55 -28.78
C THR A 94 -4.74 2.51 -29.05
N TYR A 95 -5.52 2.49 -27.97
CA TYR A 95 -6.97 2.69 -28.00
C TYR A 95 -7.27 4.06 -27.41
N ARG A 96 -8.12 4.85 -28.10
CA ARG A 96 -8.55 6.18 -27.68
C ARG A 96 -10.05 6.20 -27.41
N PHE A 97 -10.45 6.77 -26.28
CA PHE A 97 -11.86 6.86 -25.89
C PHE A 97 -12.10 8.00 -24.91
N ASP A 98 -13.36 8.44 -24.83
CA ASP A 98 -13.80 9.45 -23.88
C ASP A 98 -14.69 8.80 -22.83
N VAL A 99 -14.45 9.05 -21.54
CA VAL A 99 -15.37 8.67 -20.48
C VAL A 99 -16.21 9.85 -20.05
N GLU A 100 -17.50 9.62 -19.92
CA GLU A 100 -18.46 10.68 -19.59
C GLU A 100 -18.35 11.17 -18.14
N ARG A 101 -17.99 10.30 -17.22
CA ARG A 101 -17.87 10.59 -15.79
C ARG A 101 -16.66 9.90 -15.19
N SER A 102 -16.01 10.59 -14.23
CA SER A 102 -14.94 10.00 -13.43
C SER A 102 -15.41 8.79 -12.65
N GLY A 103 -14.58 7.75 -12.57
CA GLY A 103 -14.92 6.51 -11.87
C GLY A 103 -13.88 5.42 -12.06
N THR A 104 -14.16 4.25 -11.49
CA THR A 104 -13.38 3.04 -11.73
C THR A 104 -13.91 2.33 -12.96
N TYR A 105 -12.99 1.93 -13.84
CA TYR A 105 -13.30 1.26 -15.08
C TYR A 105 -12.45 -0.01 -15.21
N ASP A 106 -13.07 -1.10 -15.65
CA ASP A 106 -12.37 -2.28 -16.12
C ASP A 106 -12.02 -2.11 -17.59
N LEU A 107 -10.72 -2.17 -17.89
CA LEU A 107 -10.14 -2.16 -19.23
C LEU A 107 -9.78 -3.60 -19.59
N SER A 108 -10.53 -4.23 -20.49
CA SER A 108 -10.27 -5.60 -20.93
C SER A 108 -9.73 -5.58 -22.37
N ILE A 109 -8.49 -6.03 -22.55
CA ILE A 109 -7.78 -6.04 -23.84
C ILE A 109 -7.87 -7.42 -24.46
N GLU A 110 -8.33 -7.53 -25.70
CA GLU A 110 -8.40 -8.79 -26.43
C GLU A 110 -7.10 -9.06 -27.16
N SER A 111 -6.44 -10.16 -26.81
CA SER A 111 -5.14 -10.52 -27.36
C SER A 111 -4.95 -12.03 -27.49
N ARG A 112 -4.06 -12.45 -28.41
CA ARG A 112 -3.57 -13.82 -28.53
C ARG A 112 -2.08 -13.87 -28.88
N SER A 113 -1.42 -14.94 -28.55
CA SER A 113 -0.05 -15.22 -28.96
C SER A 113 -0.01 -15.91 -30.32
N THR A 114 1.15 -15.93 -30.96
CA THR A 114 1.41 -16.74 -32.17
C THR A 114 1.70 -18.20 -31.82
N GLU A 115 2.02 -18.50 -30.57
CA GLU A 115 2.49 -19.79 -30.08
C GLU A 115 1.86 -20.11 -28.72
N GLU A 116 2.02 -21.34 -28.24
CA GLU A 116 1.58 -21.76 -26.91
C GLU A 116 2.37 -21.08 -25.77
N ASN A 117 3.46 -20.39 -26.08
CA ASN A 117 4.27 -19.69 -25.09
C ASN A 117 3.62 -18.39 -24.63
N THR A 118 3.81 -18.04 -23.37
CA THR A 118 3.39 -16.75 -22.82
C THR A 118 4.20 -15.62 -23.41
N LYS A 119 3.52 -14.57 -23.88
CA LYS A 119 4.11 -13.31 -24.35
C LYS A 119 3.81 -12.22 -23.33
N ARG A 120 4.72 -11.26 -23.22
CA ARG A 120 4.63 -10.17 -22.24
C ARG A 120 4.65 -8.83 -22.96
N ASN A 121 3.80 -7.92 -22.54
CA ASN A 121 3.69 -6.57 -23.07
C ASN A 121 3.50 -5.58 -21.93
N TYR A 122 3.82 -4.32 -22.17
CA TYR A 122 3.57 -3.21 -21.23
C TYR A 122 2.29 -2.49 -21.62
N VAL A 123 1.43 -2.20 -20.63
CA VAL A 123 0.18 -1.45 -20.82
C VAL A 123 0.28 -0.15 -20.07
N PHE A 124 0.13 0.96 -20.78
CA PHE A 124 0.12 2.31 -20.22
C PHE A 124 -1.28 2.89 -20.36
N VAL A 125 -1.72 3.60 -19.35
CA VAL A 125 -2.97 4.38 -19.38
C VAL A 125 -2.60 5.85 -19.30
N ASP A 126 -3.00 6.61 -20.32
CA ASP A 126 -2.63 8.01 -20.53
C ASP A 126 -1.10 8.23 -20.58
N ASP A 127 -0.65 9.42 -20.20
CA ASP A 127 0.78 9.77 -20.13
C ASP A 127 1.48 9.30 -18.83
N ARG A 128 0.88 8.35 -18.08
CA ARG A 128 1.48 7.84 -16.86
C ARG A 128 2.80 7.15 -17.16
N GLN A 129 3.76 7.32 -16.27
CA GLN A 129 5.04 6.60 -16.39
C GLN A 129 4.93 5.15 -15.91
N GLU A 130 3.92 4.87 -15.10
CA GLU A 130 3.59 3.52 -14.62
C GLU A 130 2.95 2.73 -15.75
N TYR A 131 3.26 1.45 -15.83
CA TYR A 131 2.73 0.51 -16.82
C TYR A 131 2.27 -0.77 -16.17
N ASP A 132 1.27 -1.47 -16.69
CA ASP A 132 0.89 -2.82 -16.29
C ASP A 132 1.56 -3.88 -17.16
N LEU A 133 1.83 -5.07 -16.60
CA LEU A 133 2.34 -6.19 -17.36
C LEU A 133 1.18 -7.04 -17.88
N MET A 134 1.05 -7.12 -19.19
CA MET A 134 0.08 -7.97 -19.85
C MET A 134 0.72 -9.27 -20.29
N TYR A 135 0.14 -10.38 -19.86
CA TYR A 135 0.55 -11.72 -20.26
C TYR A 135 -0.49 -12.34 -21.18
N THR A 136 -0.05 -12.72 -22.37
CA THR A 136 -0.88 -13.39 -23.37
C THR A 136 -0.33 -14.78 -23.65
N LYS A 137 -1.16 -15.81 -23.50
CA LYS A 137 -0.76 -17.20 -23.69
C LYS A 137 -1.69 -17.90 -24.69
N GLY A 138 -1.09 -18.63 -25.63
CA GLY A 138 -1.81 -19.49 -26.56
C GLY A 138 -2.34 -18.76 -27.80
N ALA A 139 -2.76 -19.57 -28.78
CA ALA A 139 -3.17 -19.10 -30.11
C ALA A 139 -4.64 -18.63 -30.18
N SER A 140 -5.42 -18.82 -29.12
CA SER A 140 -6.79 -18.34 -29.03
C SER A 140 -6.85 -16.96 -28.39
N TYR A 141 -7.76 -16.11 -28.87
CA TYR A 141 -8.01 -14.80 -28.26
C TYR A 141 -8.52 -14.95 -26.83
N GLN A 142 -7.99 -14.12 -25.95
CA GLN A 142 -8.35 -14.02 -24.54
C GLN A 142 -8.43 -12.55 -24.12
N TRP A 143 -9.23 -12.28 -23.08
CA TRP A 143 -9.37 -10.98 -22.47
C TRP A 143 -8.46 -10.87 -21.24
N VAL A 144 -7.65 -9.81 -21.21
CA VAL A 144 -6.84 -9.45 -20.03
C VAL A 144 -7.40 -8.15 -19.48
N THR A 145 -7.80 -8.13 -18.21
CA THR A 145 -8.54 -7.03 -17.60
C THR A 145 -7.71 -6.32 -16.53
N TYR A 146 -7.76 -4.99 -16.56
CA TYR A 146 -7.19 -4.07 -15.57
C TYR A 146 -8.28 -3.18 -15.02
N SER A 147 -8.31 -2.97 -13.69
CA SER A 147 -9.19 -1.99 -13.08
C SER A 147 -8.40 -0.73 -12.81
N VAL A 148 -8.85 0.39 -13.41
CA VAL A 148 -8.18 1.69 -13.32
C VAL A 148 -9.19 2.78 -12.97
N PHE A 149 -8.71 3.82 -12.29
CA PHE A 149 -9.50 5.03 -12.14
C PHE A 149 -9.24 5.98 -13.33
N LEU A 150 -10.33 6.45 -13.97
CA LEU A 150 -10.30 7.41 -15.06
C LEU A 150 -11.12 8.65 -14.67
N GLU A 151 -10.57 9.83 -14.94
CA GLU A 151 -11.33 11.09 -14.84
C GLU A 151 -12.31 11.21 -16.02
N ALA A 152 -13.33 12.07 -15.90
CA ALA A 152 -14.15 12.40 -17.07
C ALA A 152 -13.31 13.09 -18.14
N GLY A 153 -13.37 12.62 -19.37
CA GLY A 153 -12.59 13.16 -20.50
C GLY A 153 -11.95 12.08 -21.36
N SER A 154 -10.93 12.49 -22.09
CA SER A 154 -10.24 11.66 -23.10
C SER A 154 -9.12 10.84 -22.48
N HIS A 155 -9.04 9.55 -22.86
CA HIS A 155 -8.07 8.60 -22.36
C HIS A 155 -7.44 7.78 -23.49
N GLU A 156 -6.19 7.39 -23.28
CA GLU A 156 -5.45 6.49 -24.16
C GLU A 156 -4.97 5.25 -23.39
N VAL A 157 -5.17 4.06 -23.96
CA VAL A 157 -4.55 2.83 -23.49
C VAL A 157 -3.53 2.40 -24.53
N THR A 158 -2.25 2.52 -24.21
CA THR A 158 -1.13 2.19 -25.10
C THR A 158 -0.41 0.93 -24.65
N ILE A 159 -0.26 -0.02 -25.58
CA ILE A 159 0.43 -1.29 -25.34
C ILE A 159 1.74 -1.29 -26.13
N LYS A 160 2.84 -1.60 -25.45
CA LYS A 160 4.18 -1.72 -26.03
C LYS A 160 4.74 -3.13 -25.80
N PRO A 161 5.52 -3.70 -26.74
CA PRO A 161 6.06 -5.02 -26.55
C PRO A 161 7.20 -5.01 -25.53
N ASP A 162 7.22 -6.03 -24.68
CA ASP A 162 8.41 -6.41 -23.95
C ASP A 162 9.08 -7.58 -24.64
N TRP A 163 8.33 -8.68 -24.84
CA TRP A 163 8.88 -9.86 -25.49
C TRP A 163 7.83 -10.62 -26.29
N GLY A 164 8.19 -10.95 -27.53
CA GLY A 164 7.43 -11.83 -28.41
C GLY A 164 6.48 -11.10 -29.36
N TRP A 165 5.61 -11.88 -30.01
CA TRP A 165 4.65 -11.42 -30.99
C TRP A 165 3.25 -11.64 -30.45
N THR A 166 2.46 -10.58 -30.42
CA THR A 166 1.10 -10.59 -29.87
C THR A 166 0.13 -9.98 -30.88
N PHE A 167 -0.99 -10.64 -31.09
CA PHE A 167 -2.11 -10.10 -31.86
C PHE A 167 -3.09 -9.40 -30.95
N PHE A 168 -3.65 -8.29 -31.42
CA PHE A 168 -4.64 -7.49 -30.72
C PHE A 168 -5.88 -7.30 -31.59
N ARG A 169 -7.04 -7.10 -30.95
CA ARG A 169 -8.31 -6.78 -31.59
C ARG A 169 -9.03 -5.63 -30.92
N ASP A 170 -9.71 -5.88 -29.85
CA ASP A 170 -10.64 -4.95 -29.23
C ASP A 170 -10.25 -4.62 -27.79
N LEU A 171 -10.67 -3.44 -27.31
CA LEU A 171 -10.67 -3.03 -25.93
C LEU A 171 -12.12 -2.92 -25.47
N LYS A 172 -12.47 -3.54 -24.34
CA LYS A 172 -13.71 -3.30 -23.64
C LYS A 172 -13.46 -2.38 -22.47
N VAL A 173 -14.29 -1.37 -22.34
CA VAL A 173 -14.29 -0.42 -21.21
C VAL A 173 -15.61 -0.54 -20.49
N LYS A 174 -15.56 -0.92 -19.20
CA LYS A 174 -16.74 -1.11 -18.38
C LYS A 174 -16.64 -0.29 -17.11
N CYS A 175 -17.59 0.63 -16.90
CA CYS A 175 -17.71 1.31 -15.63
C CYS A 175 -18.06 0.31 -14.52
N THR A 176 -17.25 0.27 -13.46
CA THR A 176 -17.45 -0.59 -12.29
C THR A 176 -17.81 0.20 -11.03
N GLY A 177 -17.63 1.52 -11.05
CA GLY A 177 -18.04 2.41 -9.97
C GLY A 177 -17.82 3.86 -10.34
N LEU A 178 -18.89 4.66 -10.35
CA LEU A 178 -18.79 6.09 -10.57
C LEU A 178 -18.17 6.78 -9.36
N ARG A 179 -17.42 7.86 -9.63
CA ARG A 179 -16.90 8.72 -8.57
C ARG A 179 -18.06 9.26 -7.75
N LYS A 180 -17.97 9.10 -6.45
CA LYS A 180 -18.86 9.74 -5.49
C LYS A 180 -18.34 11.14 -5.19
N THR A 181 -19.23 12.13 -5.21
CA THR A 181 -18.95 13.47 -4.68
C THR A 181 -18.88 13.43 -3.16
N SER A 182 -18.38 14.49 -2.52
CA SER A 182 -18.43 14.59 -1.06
C SER A 182 -19.87 14.54 -0.51
N ALA A 183 -20.86 14.98 -1.29
CA ALA A 183 -22.27 14.84 -0.94
C ALA A 183 -22.74 13.39 -1.01
N ASP A 184 -22.36 12.64 -2.05
CA ASP A 184 -22.71 11.24 -2.21
C ASP A 184 -22.09 10.37 -1.10
N THR A 185 -20.82 10.60 -0.76
CA THR A 185 -20.12 9.84 0.31
C THR A 185 -20.72 10.15 1.68
N LEU A 186 -21.12 11.40 1.91
CA LEU A 186 -21.78 11.79 3.16
C LEU A 186 -23.20 11.20 3.28
N ALA A 187 -23.89 10.98 2.15
CA ALA A 187 -25.20 10.33 2.12
C ALA A 187 -25.17 8.83 2.50
N GLU A 188 -23.99 8.20 2.52
CA GLU A 188 -23.79 6.83 3.04
C GLU A 188 -23.77 6.79 4.59
N CYS A 189 -23.76 7.94 5.26
CA CYS A 189 -23.70 8.04 6.72
C CYS A 189 -25.10 8.29 7.31
N ASP A 190 -25.36 7.73 8.49
CA ASP A 190 -26.53 8.10 9.27
C ASP A 190 -26.35 9.52 9.84
N ALA A 191 -27.13 10.47 9.39
CA ALA A 191 -27.02 11.87 9.73
C ALA A 191 -28.11 12.34 10.72
N THR A 192 -27.71 13.14 11.70
CA THR A 192 -28.64 13.82 12.63
C THR A 192 -28.20 15.27 12.84
N THR A 193 -29.18 16.17 13.03
CA THR A 193 -28.90 17.58 13.35
C THR A 193 -29.53 17.93 14.68
N SER A 194 -28.74 18.43 15.62
CA SER A 194 -29.20 18.85 16.93
C SER A 194 -28.33 19.98 17.47
N ASN A 195 -28.96 20.99 18.09
CA ASN A 195 -28.26 22.10 18.75
C ASN A 195 -27.21 22.81 17.87
N GLY A 196 -27.47 22.95 16.58
CA GLY A 196 -26.54 23.60 15.65
C GLY A 196 -25.34 22.75 15.25
N ILE A 197 -25.41 21.42 15.43
CA ILE A 197 -24.39 20.46 15.07
C ILE A 197 -25.00 19.39 14.18
N ASN A 198 -24.36 19.13 13.05
CA ASN A 198 -24.58 17.94 12.22
C ASN A 198 -23.67 16.84 12.71
N SER A 199 -24.22 15.67 13.01
CA SER A 199 -23.48 14.48 13.45
C SER A 199 -23.71 13.33 12.49
N TYR A 200 -22.69 12.56 12.22
CA TYR A 200 -22.69 11.47 11.24
C TYR A 200 -22.13 10.21 11.89
N ARG A 201 -22.79 9.09 11.65
CA ARG A 201 -22.29 7.76 11.97
C ARG A 201 -21.89 7.09 10.67
N HIS A 202 -20.64 6.67 10.60
CA HIS A 202 -20.07 6.05 9.41
C HIS A 202 -20.23 4.55 9.45
N THR A 203 -20.43 3.95 8.27
CA THR A 203 -20.44 2.51 8.10
C THR A 203 -19.03 2.02 7.77
N ASP A 204 -18.60 0.95 8.42
CA ASP A 204 -17.31 0.33 8.18
C ASP A 204 -17.22 -0.25 6.76
N ASP A 205 -16.11 0.02 6.07
CA ASP A 205 -15.75 -0.63 4.81
C ASP A 205 -14.81 -1.81 5.09
N SER A 206 -15.22 -3.01 4.70
CA SER A 206 -14.44 -4.25 4.88
C SER A 206 -13.60 -4.62 3.65
N THR A 207 -13.57 -3.79 2.61
CA THR A 207 -12.69 -4.02 1.46
C THR A 207 -11.23 -3.98 1.89
N LEU A 208 -10.39 -4.76 1.20
CA LEU A 208 -8.96 -4.77 1.48
C LEU A 208 -8.35 -3.40 1.10
N LEU A 209 -7.68 -2.76 2.06
CA LEU A 209 -6.98 -1.50 1.89
C LEU A 209 -5.48 -1.74 1.76
N ILE A 210 -4.92 -1.38 0.62
CA ILE A 210 -3.47 -1.39 0.42
C ILE A 210 -2.91 -0.04 0.88
N ASN A 211 -2.47 0.00 2.12
CA ASN A 211 -1.91 1.19 2.75
C ASN A 211 -0.39 1.08 2.90
N PRO A 212 0.38 2.19 2.83
CA PRO A 212 1.82 2.16 3.03
C PRO A 212 2.20 1.71 4.45
N GLY A 213 3.38 1.12 4.58
CA GLY A 213 3.90 0.74 5.90
C GLY A 213 3.27 -0.51 6.53
N LYS A 214 2.44 -1.26 5.81
CA LYS A 214 1.74 -2.43 6.34
C LYS A 214 1.32 -3.42 5.24
N GLY A 215 0.88 -4.60 5.65
CA GLY A 215 0.09 -5.48 4.82
C GLY A 215 0.76 -6.80 4.45
N LEU A 216 0.29 -7.39 3.36
CA LEU A 216 0.81 -8.66 2.86
C LEU A 216 2.01 -8.43 1.94
N SER A 217 3.01 -9.30 2.03
CA SER A 217 4.19 -9.27 1.17
C SER A 217 4.36 -10.60 0.45
N ALA A 218 4.95 -10.58 -0.74
CA ALA A 218 5.31 -11.80 -1.45
C ALA A 218 6.26 -12.67 -0.61
N LEU A 219 6.20 -13.97 -0.81
CA LEU A 219 7.20 -14.91 -0.32
C LEU A 219 8.08 -15.34 -1.51
N GLY A 220 9.25 -14.77 -1.61
CA GLY A 220 10.10 -14.88 -2.78
C GLY A 220 9.78 -13.83 -3.84
N ASP A 221 10.37 -13.95 -5.04
CA ASP A 221 10.06 -13.04 -6.15
C ASP A 221 8.60 -13.25 -6.60
N ALA A 222 7.79 -12.20 -6.52
CA ALA A 222 6.40 -12.20 -6.99
C ALA A 222 6.34 -12.31 -8.53
N ASN A 223 6.94 -13.34 -9.09
CA ASN A 223 7.00 -13.60 -10.52
C ASN A 223 5.82 -14.49 -10.96
N THR A 224 4.60 -14.02 -10.72
CA THR A 224 3.35 -14.71 -11.06
C THR A 224 2.53 -13.89 -12.03
N THR A 225 1.59 -14.56 -12.69
CA THR A 225 0.55 -13.96 -13.54
C THR A 225 -0.82 -13.92 -12.84
N ASP A 226 -0.91 -14.38 -11.59
CA ASP A 226 -2.14 -14.33 -10.81
C ASP A 226 -2.38 -12.90 -10.31
N THR A 227 -3.18 -12.14 -11.05
CA THR A 227 -3.52 -10.75 -10.71
C THR A 227 -4.33 -10.65 -9.41
N GLY A 228 -5.08 -11.68 -9.06
CA GLY A 228 -5.82 -11.74 -7.78
C GLY A 228 -4.85 -11.79 -6.60
N TYR A 229 -3.85 -12.67 -6.66
CA TYR A 229 -2.79 -12.73 -5.67
C TYR A 229 -2.01 -11.41 -5.58
N LEU A 230 -1.55 -10.88 -6.73
CA LEU A 230 -0.79 -9.63 -6.76
C LEU A 230 -1.58 -8.45 -6.18
N SER A 231 -2.89 -8.37 -6.44
CA SER A 231 -3.73 -7.28 -5.92
C SER A 231 -3.89 -7.26 -4.41
N MET A 232 -3.45 -8.30 -3.71
CA MET A 232 -3.48 -8.38 -2.25
C MET A 232 -2.19 -7.93 -1.58
N LEU A 233 -1.11 -7.82 -2.35
CA LEU A 233 0.21 -7.48 -1.82
C LEU A 233 0.39 -5.97 -1.71
N SER A 234 1.07 -5.54 -0.66
CA SER A 234 1.61 -4.19 -0.53
C SER A 234 3.10 -4.12 -0.83
N VAL A 235 3.79 -5.26 -0.74
CA VAL A 235 5.24 -5.37 -0.89
C VAL A 235 5.62 -6.62 -1.67
N ASP A 236 6.46 -6.45 -2.69
CA ASP A 236 7.23 -7.53 -3.30
C ASP A 236 8.50 -7.75 -2.48
N TYR A 237 8.76 -8.99 -2.04
CA TYR A 237 9.94 -9.32 -1.26
C TYR A 237 10.74 -10.43 -1.92
N THR A 238 12.08 -10.27 -1.98
CA THR A 238 12.99 -11.29 -2.48
C THR A 238 14.33 -11.28 -1.74
N ARG A 239 15.16 -12.30 -1.99
CA ARG A 239 16.51 -12.44 -1.42
C ARG A 239 17.50 -12.76 -2.52
N TRP A 240 18.71 -12.18 -2.42
CA TRP A 240 19.83 -12.46 -3.29
C TRP A 240 21.07 -12.79 -2.49
N CYS A 241 22.03 -13.44 -3.11
CA CYS A 241 23.34 -13.62 -2.52
C CYS A 241 24.22 -12.39 -2.77
N TRP A 242 25.10 -12.05 -1.83
CA TRP A 242 26.06 -10.97 -2.01
C TRP A 242 26.96 -11.20 -3.24
N ALA A 243 27.34 -12.46 -3.49
CA ALA A 243 28.15 -12.84 -4.66
C ALA A 243 27.52 -12.46 -6.01
N ASP A 244 26.19 -12.41 -6.11
CA ASP A 244 25.48 -12.02 -7.33
C ASP A 244 25.56 -10.53 -7.60
N ILE A 245 25.71 -9.73 -6.52
CA ILE A 245 25.66 -8.27 -6.55
C ILE A 245 27.06 -7.67 -6.72
N GLU A 246 28.05 -8.20 -6.01
CA GLU A 246 29.44 -7.71 -6.01
C GLU A 246 30.40 -8.81 -6.45
N PRO A 247 30.43 -9.18 -7.75
CA PRO A 247 31.27 -10.26 -8.27
C PRO A 247 32.76 -9.97 -8.13
N LYS A 248 33.15 -8.70 -7.99
CA LYS A 248 34.49 -8.19 -7.75
C LYS A 248 34.43 -7.01 -6.77
N GLU A 249 35.47 -6.81 -5.96
CA GLU A 249 35.51 -5.73 -4.98
C GLU A 249 35.23 -4.36 -5.61
N GLY A 250 34.17 -3.69 -5.17
CA GLY A 250 33.75 -2.38 -5.65
C GLY A 250 33.08 -2.39 -7.03
N GLU A 251 32.88 -3.56 -7.67
CA GLU A 251 32.18 -3.66 -8.94
C GLU A 251 30.77 -4.27 -8.70
N TYR A 252 29.72 -3.45 -8.81
CA TYR A 252 28.35 -3.85 -8.43
C TYR A 252 27.46 -4.06 -9.62
N ASN A 253 26.70 -5.16 -9.61
CA ASN A 253 25.67 -5.45 -10.59
C ASN A 253 24.28 -4.99 -10.09
N TRP A 254 24.05 -3.67 -10.11
CA TRP A 254 22.78 -3.10 -9.65
C TRP A 254 21.61 -3.33 -10.60
N LEU A 255 21.86 -3.64 -11.88
CA LEU A 255 20.85 -3.64 -12.93
C LEU A 255 19.64 -4.54 -12.64
N PHE A 256 19.87 -5.75 -12.14
CA PHE A 256 18.74 -6.66 -11.85
C PHE A 256 17.96 -6.25 -10.59
N MET A 257 18.62 -5.58 -9.63
CA MET A 257 17.97 -5.01 -8.45
C MET A 257 17.10 -3.81 -8.84
N ASP A 258 17.64 -2.92 -9.68
CA ASP A 258 16.89 -1.78 -10.23
C ASP A 258 15.65 -2.27 -10.99
N ALA A 259 15.80 -3.28 -11.85
CA ALA A 259 14.69 -3.87 -12.58
C ALA A 259 13.63 -4.53 -11.68
N TYR A 260 14.04 -5.13 -10.55
CA TYR A 260 13.13 -5.67 -9.56
C TYR A 260 12.33 -4.56 -8.85
N ILE A 261 13.01 -3.49 -8.41
CA ILE A 261 12.39 -2.34 -7.75
C ILE A 261 11.40 -1.67 -8.69
N GLU A 262 11.78 -1.47 -9.96
CA GLU A 262 10.89 -0.92 -10.98
C GLU A 262 9.65 -1.80 -11.20
N ARG A 263 9.80 -3.11 -11.26
CA ARG A 263 8.69 -4.05 -11.43
C ARG A 263 7.72 -4.03 -10.24
N ALA A 264 8.22 -3.94 -9.01
CA ALA A 264 7.38 -3.80 -7.82
C ALA A 264 6.60 -2.48 -7.85
N ALA A 265 7.30 -1.36 -8.04
CA ALA A 265 6.69 -0.04 -8.11
C ALA A 265 5.62 0.05 -9.21
N PHE A 266 5.88 -0.60 -10.33
CA PHE A 266 4.98 -0.73 -11.45
C PHE A 266 3.64 -1.41 -11.13
N ARG A 267 3.64 -2.39 -10.21
CA ARG A 267 2.44 -3.04 -9.68
C ARG A 267 1.71 -2.21 -8.63
N GLY A 268 2.21 -1.01 -8.31
CA GLY A 268 1.74 -0.22 -7.17
C GLY A 268 2.24 -0.75 -5.82
N HIS A 269 3.18 -1.71 -5.82
CA HIS A 269 3.80 -2.25 -4.62
C HIS A 269 5.09 -1.50 -4.27
N LYS A 270 5.56 -1.65 -3.05
CA LYS A 270 6.94 -1.31 -2.71
C LYS A 270 7.81 -2.55 -2.80
N ALA A 271 9.08 -2.35 -3.15
CA ALA A 271 10.07 -3.41 -3.11
C ALA A 271 10.62 -3.59 -1.69
N ALA A 272 10.91 -4.83 -1.31
CA ALA A 272 11.75 -5.13 -0.18
C ALA A 272 12.68 -6.29 -0.54
N PHE A 273 13.87 -6.33 0.02
CA PHE A 273 14.83 -7.37 -0.29
C PHE A 273 15.84 -7.60 0.82
N GLY A 274 16.40 -8.81 0.84
CA GLY A 274 17.48 -9.21 1.73
C GLY A 274 18.71 -9.66 0.95
N ILE A 275 19.91 -9.32 1.44
CA ILE A 275 21.18 -9.76 0.85
C ILE A 275 21.84 -10.74 1.79
N MET A 276 21.87 -12.02 1.35
CA MET A 276 22.41 -13.13 2.12
C MET A 276 23.91 -13.32 1.86
N SER A 277 24.68 -13.52 2.92
CA SER A 277 26.08 -13.91 2.81
C SER A 277 26.29 -15.42 2.73
N PHE A 278 25.28 -16.20 3.14
CA PHE A 278 25.31 -17.65 3.12
C PHE A 278 23.88 -18.20 2.94
N CYS A 279 23.72 -19.24 2.13
CA CYS A 279 22.41 -19.80 1.81
C CYS A 279 22.52 -21.32 1.54
N THR A 280 21.82 -22.11 2.33
CA THR A 280 21.75 -23.57 2.13
C THR A 280 20.67 -24.00 1.14
N THR A 281 19.77 -23.09 0.71
CA THR A 281 18.79 -23.39 -0.33
C THR A 281 19.51 -23.68 -1.64
N ASN A 282 19.18 -24.81 -2.27
CA ASN A 282 19.83 -25.30 -3.48
C ASN A 282 21.37 -25.46 -3.36
N PHE A 283 21.89 -25.52 -2.13
CA PHE A 283 23.33 -25.67 -1.83
C PHE A 283 24.18 -24.65 -2.61
N VAL A 284 23.85 -23.36 -2.48
CA VAL A 284 24.62 -22.28 -3.10
C VAL A 284 26.06 -22.34 -2.59
N GLN A 285 27.02 -22.65 -3.50
CA GLN A 285 28.42 -22.87 -3.11
C GLN A 285 29.08 -21.62 -2.54
N ASN A 286 28.75 -20.43 -3.06
CA ASN A 286 29.34 -19.17 -2.66
C ASN A 286 28.25 -18.11 -2.50
N GLY A 287 27.69 -17.94 -1.32
CA GLY A 287 26.78 -16.82 -1.00
C GLY A 287 27.53 -15.50 -0.81
N THR A 288 28.74 -15.58 -0.27
CA THR A 288 29.72 -14.48 -0.21
C THR A 288 30.61 -14.51 -1.44
N PRO A 289 30.98 -13.37 -2.06
CA PRO A 289 31.90 -13.31 -3.19
C PRO A 289 33.26 -13.95 -2.87
N ARG A 290 33.82 -14.71 -3.80
CA ARG A 290 35.11 -15.42 -3.58
C ARG A 290 36.30 -14.47 -3.37
N TRP A 291 36.28 -13.28 -3.96
CA TRP A 291 37.36 -12.30 -3.78
C TRP A 291 37.54 -11.88 -2.30
N VAL A 292 36.47 -11.95 -1.47
CA VAL A 292 36.56 -11.66 -0.02
C VAL A 292 37.55 -12.59 0.67
N PHE A 293 37.66 -13.84 0.22
CA PHE A 293 38.55 -14.85 0.78
C PHE A 293 39.88 -14.96 0.00
N ASP A 294 39.78 -15.05 -1.32
CA ASP A 294 40.93 -15.37 -2.18
C ASP A 294 41.84 -14.13 -2.39
N GLU A 295 41.31 -12.93 -2.38
CA GLU A 295 42.06 -11.67 -2.62
C GLU A 295 42.18 -10.81 -1.36
N ALA A 296 41.09 -10.60 -0.61
CA ALA A 296 41.12 -9.80 0.61
C ALA A 296 41.64 -10.58 1.83
N GLY A 297 41.61 -11.93 1.79
CA GLY A 297 42.23 -12.79 2.79
C GLY A 297 41.39 -13.05 4.04
N ALA A 298 40.07 -12.88 3.97
CA ALA A 298 39.17 -13.27 5.05
C ALA A 298 39.18 -14.80 5.25
N ASP A 299 38.92 -15.25 6.49
CA ASP A 299 38.88 -16.68 6.82
C ASP A 299 37.53 -17.28 6.39
N GLY A 300 37.58 -18.46 5.81
CA GLY A 300 36.40 -19.25 5.38
C GLY A 300 36.79 -20.70 5.08
N ARG A 301 35.81 -21.57 5.09
CA ARG A 301 36.04 -22.99 4.83
C ARG A 301 34.90 -23.68 4.12
N TRP A 302 35.24 -24.79 3.43
CA TRP A 302 34.23 -25.67 2.85
C TRP A 302 33.58 -26.52 3.94
N ILE A 303 32.25 -26.52 3.97
CA ILE A 303 31.47 -27.35 4.90
C ILE A 303 30.32 -28.04 4.16
N HIS A 304 29.89 -29.17 4.72
CA HIS A 304 28.68 -29.87 4.33
C HIS A 304 27.56 -29.58 5.34
N TYR A 305 26.34 -29.32 4.87
CA TYR A 305 25.22 -29.04 5.76
C TYR A 305 24.98 -30.19 6.75
N GLY A 306 24.99 -29.90 8.03
CA GLY A 306 24.83 -30.89 9.08
C GLY A 306 25.98 -31.91 9.17
N GLY A 307 27.13 -31.69 8.53
CA GLY A 307 28.24 -32.61 8.43
C GLY A 307 27.96 -33.81 7.53
N ASP A 308 26.93 -33.74 6.69
CA ASP A 308 26.56 -34.82 5.76
C ASP A 308 27.34 -34.68 4.44
N GLU A 309 28.44 -35.40 4.31
CA GLU A 309 29.30 -35.40 3.13
C GLU A 309 28.59 -35.80 1.82
N THR A 310 27.39 -36.33 1.89
CA THR A 310 26.56 -36.59 0.69
C THR A 310 25.90 -35.36 0.11
N THR A 311 25.85 -34.24 0.87
CA THR A 311 25.38 -32.95 0.38
C THR A 311 26.49 -32.20 -0.33
N PRO A 312 26.18 -31.34 -1.32
CA PRO A 312 27.18 -30.45 -1.91
C PRO A 312 27.88 -29.59 -0.85
N ALA A 313 29.21 -29.45 -0.97
CA ALA A 313 29.96 -28.54 -0.11
C ALA A 313 29.66 -27.10 -0.45
N MET A 314 29.60 -26.23 0.58
CA MET A 314 29.35 -24.80 0.50
C MET A 314 30.49 -24.07 1.21
N PHE A 315 30.90 -22.89 0.71
CA PHE A 315 31.97 -22.12 1.32
C PHE A 315 31.38 -21.20 2.41
N CYS A 316 31.66 -21.55 3.66
CA CYS A 316 31.15 -20.85 4.85
C CYS A 316 32.16 -19.80 5.32
N PRO A 317 31.77 -18.52 5.42
CA PRO A 317 32.61 -17.48 5.99
C PRO A 317 32.80 -17.69 7.51
N ASN A 318 33.95 -17.25 8.02
CA ASN A 318 34.08 -16.98 9.44
C ASN A 318 33.45 -15.62 9.76
N TRP A 319 32.24 -15.61 10.32
CA TRP A 319 31.54 -14.37 10.61
C TRP A 319 32.19 -13.52 11.72
N ASP A 320 33.16 -14.08 12.47
CA ASP A 320 33.93 -13.31 13.47
C ASP A 320 35.28 -12.83 12.92
N ASP A 321 35.56 -13.07 11.65
CA ASP A 321 36.75 -12.58 10.97
C ASP A 321 36.67 -11.07 10.72
N PRO A 322 37.70 -10.28 11.15
CA PRO A 322 37.67 -8.82 11.05
C PRO A 322 37.70 -8.30 9.60
N ILE A 323 38.34 -9.04 8.67
CA ILE A 323 38.39 -8.65 7.25
C ILE A 323 37.00 -8.89 6.65
N TYR A 324 36.39 -10.02 6.93
CA TYR A 324 35.03 -10.30 6.48
C TYR A 324 34.04 -9.21 6.96
N GLN A 325 34.10 -8.86 8.25
CA GLN A 325 33.24 -7.80 8.86
C GLN A 325 33.47 -6.45 8.21
N GLU A 326 34.71 -6.08 7.88
CA GLU A 326 35.04 -4.85 7.17
C GLU A 326 34.41 -4.85 5.77
N LYS A 327 34.51 -5.95 5.01
CA LYS A 327 33.93 -6.03 3.66
C LYS A 327 32.41 -5.97 3.68
N VAL A 328 31.75 -6.59 4.66
CA VAL A 328 30.29 -6.46 4.88
C VAL A 328 29.89 -5.00 5.16
N ALA A 329 30.68 -4.29 5.99
CA ALA A 329 30.40 -2.88 6.28
C ALA A 329 30.58 -1.98 5.04
N ASN A 330 31.60 -2.26 4.20
CA ASN A 330 31.83 -1.56 2.94
C ASN A 330 30.70 -1.82 1.94
N PHE A 331 30.22 -3.06 1.86
CA PHE A 331 29.07 -3.42 1.05
C PHE A 331 27.79 -2.70 1.52
N ALA A 332 27.52 -2.67 2.83
CA ALA A 332 26.37 -1.96 3.40
C ALA A 332 26.40 -0.47 3.03
N LYS A 333 27.59 0.16 3.05
CA LYS A 333 27.77 1.56 2.64
C LYS A 333 27.48 1.76 1.15
N ALA A 334 28.00 0.91 0.27
CA ALA A 334 27.73 0.99 -1.17
C ALA A 334 26.23 0.78 -1.49
N LEU A 335 25.58 -0.16 -0.80
CA LEU A 335 24.15 -0.41 -0.93
C LEU A 335 23.35 0.83 -0.51
N ALA A 336 23.75 1.51 0.57
CA ALA A 336 23.12 2.74 1.03
C ALA A 336 23.37 3.93 0.09
N GLU A 337 24.57 4.07 -0.45
CA GLU A 337 24.88 5.09 -1.46
C GLU A 337 23.98 4.97 -2.69
N LYS A 338 23.54 3.75 -3.01
CA LYS A 338 22.65 3.48 -4.14
C LYS A 338 21.17 3.65 -3.80
N TYR A 339 20.70 3.18 -2.64
CA TYR A 339 19.28 2.98 -2.36
C TYR A 339 18.72 3.70 -1.15
N ASP A 340 19.52 4.41 -0.33
CA ASP A 340 18.99 5.09 0.86
C ASP A 340 18.06 6.25 0.49
N GLY A 341 16.79 6.11 0.85
CA GLY A 341 15.73 7.09 0.59
C GLY A 341 15.05 6.91 -0.76
N ASP A 342 15.22 5.76 -1.44
CA ASP A 342 14.38 5.44 -2.60
C ASP A 342 12.94 5.18 -2.14
N PRO A 343 11.95 6.00 -2.55
CA PRO A 343 10.58 5.90 -2.06
C PRO A 343 9.87 4.61 -2.51
N ARG A 344 10.41 3.91 -3.49
CA ARG A 344 9.89 2.63 -3.99
C ARG A 344 10.25 1.45 -3.08
N ILE A 345 11.19 1.64 -2.12
CA ILE A 345 11.64 0.60 -1.21
C ILE A 345 10.89 0.70 0.11
N ALA A 346 10.27 -0.38 0.56
CA ALA A 346 9.62 -0.47 1.86
C ALA A 346 10.64 -0.65 2.99
N PHE A 347 11.55 -1.61 2.81
CA PHE A 347 12.63 -1.90 3.75
C PHE A 347 13.72 -2.76 3.10
N ILE A 348 14.91 -2.75 3.71
CA ILE A 348 16.00 -3.65 3.39
C ILE A 348 16.23 -4.57 4.59
N ASP A 349 16.19 -5.87 4.34
CA ASP A 349 16.36 -6.90 5.34
C ASP A 349 17.86 -7.23 5.48
N MET A 350 18.43 -6.93 6.64
CA MET A 350 19.84 -7.19 6.93
C MET A 350 20.06 -8.69 7.13
N ARG A 351 20.63 -9.34 6.12
CA ARG A 351 20.88 -10.79 6.10
C ARG A 351 22.37 -11.14 5.98
N ALA A 352 23.20 -10.32 6.60
CA ALA A 352 24.66 -10.39 6.46
C ALA A 352 25.33 -11.48 7.30
N TRP A 353 24.60 -12.13 8.24
CA TRP A 353 25.17 -13.16 9.11
C TRP A 353 24.25 -14.37 9.29
N GLY A 354 24.87 -15.57 9.28
CA GLY A 354 24.19 -16.83 9.50
C GLY A 354 23.56 -17.44 8.26
N ASN A 355 22.96 -18.62 8.42
CA ASN A 355 22.25 -19.29 7.33
C ASN A 355 21.03 -18.46 6.90
N TRP A 356 20.86 -18.25 5.62
CA TRP A 356 19.86 -17.36 5.00
C TRP A 356 19.88 -15.92 5.56
N GLY A 357 20.93 -15.55 6.31
CA GLY A 357 20.98 -14.31 7.05
C GLY A 357 20.01 -14.24 8.22
N GLU A 358 19.57 -15.36 8.76
CA GLU A 358 18.56 -15.47 9.83
C GLU A 358 19.19 -15.56 11.24
N GLN A 359 20.42 -15.11 11.35
CA GLN A 359 21.17 -15.01 12.61
C GLN A 359 21.28 -16.32 13.38
N HIS A 360 21.40 -17.42 12.64
CA HIS A 360 21.66 -18.73 13.19
C HIS A 360 22.63 -19.55 12.32
N ILE A 361 23.31 -20.46 12.95
CA ILE A 361 24.23 -21.41 12.30
C ILE A 361 23.96 -22.85 12.74
N TYR A 362 22.71 -23.19 13.01
CA TYR A 362 22.29 -24.55 13.24
C TYR A 362 22.72 -25.43 12.07
N ALA A 363 23.38 -26.58 12.37
CA ALA A 363 23.96 -27.47 11.37
C ALA A 363 25.10 -26.85 10.52
N LEU A 364 25.71 -25.75 10.97
CA LEU A 364 26.84 -25.05 10.35
C LEU A 364 27.90 -24.67 11.40
N ASP A 365 27.70 -25.00 12.66
CA ASP A 365 28.56 -24.66 13.78
C ASP A 365 29.79 -25.59 13.89
N GLU A 366 30.60 -25.40 14.91
CA GLU A 366 31.83 -26.21 15.16
C GLU A 366 31.56 -27.72 15.25
N SER A 367 30.33 -28.14 15.61
CA SER A 367 30.00 -29.57 15.72
C SER A 367 30.01 -30.30 14.36
N VAL A 368 29.93 -29.57 13.27
CA VAL A 368 29.96 -30.07 11.89
C VAL A 368 31.11 -29.48 11.08
N GLY A 369 32.15 -28.98 11.77
CA GLY A 369 33.31 -28.39 11.13
C GLY A 369 33.17 -26.93 10.68
N GLY A 370 32.08 -26.25 11.07
CA GLY A 370 31.88 -24.85 10.83
C GLY A 370 32.54 -23.93 11.88
N TYR A 371 31.95 -22.77 12.11
CA TYR A 371 32.48 -21.73 13.00
C TYR A 371 31.65 -21.55 14.28
N PRO A 372 32.22 -20.96 15.35
CA PRO A 372 31.47 -20.64 16.54
C PRO A 372 30.39 -19.58 16.27
N TRP A 373 29.40 -19.54 17.14
CA TRP A 373 28.40 -18.48 17.17
C TRP A 373 29.06 -17.16 17.56
N ILE A 374 28.73 -16.07 16.84
CA ILE A 374 29.16 -14.72 17.24
C ILE A 374 28.44 -14.27 18.51
N THR A 375 28.96 -13.24 19.17
CA THR A 375 28.34 -12.64 20.36
C THR A 375 27.31 -11.57 20.00
N SER A 376 26.44 -11.19 20.96
CA SER A 376 25.55 -10.01 20.80
C SER A 376 26.34 -8.75 20.48
N ASP A 377 27.51 -8.57 21.11
CA ASP A 377 28.38 -7.40 20.88
C ASP A 377 28.94 -7.40 19.43
N THR A 378 29.39 -8.54 18.94
CA THR A 378 29.81 -8.67 17.53
C THR A 378 28.65 -8.37 16.59
N LEU A 379 27.47 -8.93 16.84
CA LEU A 379 26.27 -8.70 16.02
C LEU A 379 25.92 -7.21 15.96
N ILE A 380 25.87 -6.54 17.08
CA ILE A 380 25.58 -5.11 17.16
C ILE A 380 26.63 -4.29 16.44
N ASN A 381 27.90 -4.43 16.83
CA ASN A 381 28.95 -3.51 16.42
C ASN A 381 29.49 -3.76 15.01
N LYS A 382 29.40 -5.01 14.50
CA LYS A 382 30.00 -5.43 13.24
C LYS A 382 29.02 -5.61 12.10
N TYR A 383 27.72 -5.81 12.43
CA TYR A 383 26.69 -6.04 11.44
C TYR A 383 25.58 -4.99 11.49
N MET A 384 24.92 -4.85 12.65
CA MET A 384 23.75 -3.96 12.74
C MET A 384 24.13 -2.48 12.64
N LYS A 385 25.13 -2.06 13.40
CA LYS A 385 25.58 -0.67 13.43
C LYS A 385 26.07 -0.18 12.06
N PRO A 386 26.91 -0.89 11.29
CA PRO A 386 27.29 -0.48 9.93
C PRO A 386 26.09 -0.25 9.01
N TYR A 387 25.11 -1.14 9.00
CA TYR A 387 23.89 -0.93 8.22
C TYR A 387 23.10 0.29 8.70
N ARG A 388 22.88 0.43 10.01
CA ARG A 388 22.14 1.56 10.58
C ARG A 388 22.86 2.91 10.39
N ASP A 389 24.19 2.90 10.41
CA ASP A 389 25.01 4.10 10.16
C ASP A 389 25.01 4.48 8.68
N ALA A 390 24.94 3.51 7.77
CA ALA A 390 24.89 3.74 6.34
C ALA A 390 23.51 4.27 5.88
N PHE A 391 22.43 3.60 6.30
CA PHE A 391 21.07 3.96 5.92
C PHE A 391 20.46 4.98 6.89
N LYS A 392 20.08 6.15 6.39
CA LYS A 392 19.50 7.25 7.19
C LYS A 392 18.01 7.41 7.02
N LYS A 393 17.48 6.99 5.86
CA LYS A 393 16.08 7.15 5.46
C LYS A 393 15.38 5.81 5.28
N THR A 394 15.97 4.91 4.49
CA THR A 394 15.38 3.60 4.24
C THR A 394 15.42 2.75 5.50
N LEU A 395 14.29 2.14 5.83
CA LEU A 395 14.14 1.26 6.96
C LEU A 395 15.01 0.00 6.80
N ILE A 396 15.83 -0.28 7.80
CA ILE A 396 16.58 -1.54 7.90
C ILE A 396 15.86 -2.47 8.88
N VAL A 397 15.71 -3.73 8.48
CA VAL A 397 15.07 -4.78 9.28
C VAL A 397 16.13 -5.77 9.75
N ASN A 398 16.06 -6.16 11.01
CA ASN A 398 16.91 -7.16 11.63
C ASN A 398 16.14 -8.47 11.81
N CYS A 399 16.65 -9.57 11.27
CA CYS A 399 16.04 -10.86 11.49
C CYS A 399 16.33 -11.35 12.91
N CYS A 400 15.28 -11.74 13.63
CA CYS A 400 15.35 -12.26 14.98
C CYS A 400 15.06 -13.77 14.94
N ASN A 401 16.00 -14.60 15.32
CA ASN A 401 15.78 -16.03 15.38
C ASN A 401 16.10 -16.59 16.78
N GLY A 402 15.06 -16.69 17.61
CA GLY A 402 15.16 -17.16 18.97
C GLY A 402 15.66 -16.10 19.97
N ASP A 403 15.74 -16.51 21.23
CA ASP A 403 16.15 -15.66 22.37
C ASP A 403 17.68 -15.52 22.50
N ARG A 404 18.45 -15.86 21.47
CA ARG A 404 19.91 -15.92 21.60
C ARG A 404 20.57 -14.55 21.72
N TYR A 405 19.99 -13.51 21.13
CA TYR A 405 20.56 -12.17 21.06
C TYR A 405 19.60 -11.09 21.57
N PRO A 406 19.04 -11.20 22.78
CA PRO A 406 18.04 -10.25 23.28
C PRO A 406 18.56 -8.82 23.31
N GLU A 407 19.85 -8.60 23.69
CA GLU A 407 20.46 -7.26 23.73
C GLU A 407 20.58 -6.63 22.34
N ALA A 408 20.83 -7.45 21.31
CA ALA A 408 20.90 -6.98 19.93
C ALA A 408 19.51 -6.58 19.42
N TYR A 409 18.46 -7.30 19.80
CA TYR A 409 17.08 -6.95 19.41
C TYR A 409 16.58 -5.69 20.12
N GLU A 410 16.89 -5.52 21.40
CA GLU A 410 16.62 -4.29 22.13
C GLU A 410 17.36 -3.11 21.50
N TRP A 411 18.64 -3.30 21.14
CA TRP A 411 19.41 -2.29 20.43
C TRP A 411 18.80 -1.95 19.07
N ALA A 412 18.33 -2.94 18.30
CA ALA A 412 17.66 -2.73 16.99
C ALA A 412 16.47 -1.79 17.12
N VAL A 413 15.56 -2.11 18.05
CA VAL A 413 14.34 -1.31 18.30
C VAL A 413 14.71 0.11 18.76
N ALA A 414 15.65 0.23 19.72
CA ALA A 414 16.09 1.53 20.25
C ALA A 414 16.76 2.41 19.17
N ASN A 415 17.29 1.81 18.10
CA ASN A 415 17.94 2.51 16.99
C ASN A 415 17.09 2.56 15.72
N GLY A 416 15.78 2.27 15.80
CA GLY A 416 14.83 2.41 14.71
C GLY A 416 14.98 1.36 13.60
N MET A 417 15.48 0.16 13.92
CA MET A 417 15.46 -0.99 13.03
C MET A 417 14.17 -1.80 13.24
N GLY A 418 13.54 -2.25 12.15
CA GLY A 418 12.45 -3.20 12.21
C GLY A 418 12.90 -4.58 12.68
N LEU A 419 11.97 -5.37 13.19
CA LEU A 419 12.23 -6.76 13.56
C LEU A 419 11.52 -7.71 12.60
N ARG A 420 12.22 -8.79 12.23
CA ARG A 420 11.66 -9.87 11.42
C ARG A 420 11.74 -11.17 12.20
N ARG A 421 10.67 -11.95 12.13
CA ARG A 421 10.61 -13.30 12.69
C ARG A 421 10.21 -14.29 11.62
N ASP A 422 11.13 -15.19 11.32
CA ASP A 422 10.89 -16.33 10.46
C ASP A 422 10.40 -17.51 11.30
N GLY A 423 9.51 -18.32 10.76
CA GLY A 423 9.08 -19.57 11.40
C GLY A 423 7.82 -19.48 12.23
N ILE A 424 6.87 -18.60 11.89
CA ILE A 424 5.55 -18.57 12.55
C ILE A 424 4.74 -19.85 12.28
N LEU A 425 3.73 -20.10 13.09
CA LEU A 425 2.83 -21.28 13.11
C LEU A 425 3.49 -22.62 13.45
N VAL A 426 4.78 -22.66 13.79
CA VAL A 426 5.49 -23.89 14.21
C VAL A 426 5.95 -23.80 15.64
N SER A 427 6.35 -22.65 16.08
CA SER A 427 6.67 -22.33 17.45
C SER A 427 6.00 -20.99 17.81
N SER A 428 5.63 -20.79 19.05
CA SER A 428 4.93 -19.57 19.52
C SER A 428 5.83 -18.33 19.49
N ASN A 429 6.29 -17.97 18.31
CA ASN A 429 7.34 -16.97 18.09
C ASN A 429 6.86 -15.52 18.19
N GLY A 430 5.55 -15.25 18.00
CA GLY A 430 5.00 -13.90 18.10
C GLY A 430 5.15 -13.24 19.47
N ARG A 431 5.42 -14.01 20.53
CA ARG A 431 5.64 -13.49 21.88
C ARG A 431 6.92 -12.67 22.01
N GLU A 432 7.92 -12.91 21.19
CA GLU A 432 9.21 -12.22 21.26
C GLU A 432 9.07 -10.73 20.92
N PHE A 433 8.31 -10.38 19.88
CA PHE A 433 8.16 -8.97 19.49
C PHE A 433 7.45 -8.13 20.55
N ARG A 434 6.46 -8.70 21.23
CA ARG A 434 5.79 -8.03 22.34
C ARG A 434 6.76 -7.66 23.47
N ARG A 435 7.76 -8.51 23.74
CA ARG A 435 8.81 -8.25 24.74
C ARG A 435 9.62 -7.00 24.40
N PHE A 436 9.82 -6.69 23.11
CA PHE A 436 10.66 -5.58 22.69
C PHE A 436 9.88 -4.28 22.44
N ASN A 437 8.54 -4.27 22.57
CA ASN A 437 7.68 -3.11 22.27
C ASN A 437 7.98 -2.47 20.89
N SER A 438 8.34 -3.32 19.90
CA SER A 438 8.85 -2.84 18.63
C SER A 438 7.80 -2.13 17.78
N SER A 439 6.52 -2.55 17.85
CA SER A 439 5.45 -2.09 16.97
C SER A 439 5.10 -0.60 17.06
N GLU A 440 5.51 0.08 18.13
CA GLU A 440 5.23 1.51 18.27
C GLU A 440 6.10 2.40 17.36
N ASN A 441 7.30 1.95 17.01
CA ASN A 441 8.29 2.76 16.31
C ASN A 441 8.82 2.13 15.03
N THR A 442 8.70 0.82 14.89
CA THR A 442 9.27 0.06 13.77
C THR A 442 8.35 -1.11 13.42
N PRO A 443 8.35 -1.58 12.17
CA PRO A 443 7.51 -2.71 11.78
C PRO A 443 8.01 -4.03 12.36
N ASN A 444 7.06 -4.93 12.63
CA ASN A 444 7.28 -6.34 12.88
C ASN A 444 6.86 -7.13 11.65
N ILE A 445 7.75 -7.99 11.15
CA ILE A 445 7.58 -8.74 9.90
C ILE A 445 7.58 -10.22 10.22
N TYR A 446 6.60 -10.94 9.66
CA TYR A 446 6.46 -12.38 9.84
C TYR A 446 6.66 -13.17 8.56
N GLU A 447 7.35 -14.31 8.68
CA GLU A 447 7.51 -15.31 7.64
C GLU A 447 7.07 -16.69 8.15
N TYR A 448 6.42 -17.45 7.27
CA TYR A 448 6.04 -18.83 7.56
C TYR A 448 7.25 -19.76 7.53
N HIS A 449 7.24 -20.77 8.41
CA HIS A 449 8.23 -21.81 8.40
C HIS A 449 7.96 -22.91 7.36
N MET A 450 6.67 -23.18 7.11
CA MET A 450 6.20 -24.28 6.29
C MET A 450 5.17 -23.81 5.26
N THR A 451 4.94 -24.64 4.25
CA THR A 451 3.78 -24.47 3.37
C THR A 451 2.48 -24.64 4.14
N TYR A 452 1.37 -24.19 3.56
CA TYR A 452 0.04 -24.41 4.14
C TYR A 452 -0.19 -25.90 4.48
N SER A 453 0.06 -26.79 3.51
CA SER A 453 -0.21 -28.23 3.66
C SER A 453 0.68 -28.87 4.74
N ASP A 454 1.96 -28.48 4.81
CA ASP A 454 2.89 -29.01 5.82
C ASP A 454 2.53 -28.50 7.23
N THR A 455 2.10 -27.25 7.36
CA THR A 455 1.62 -26.69 8.64
C THR A 455 0.37 -27.42 9.12
N MET A 456 -0.61 -27.64 8.24
CA MET A 456 -1.81 -28.41 8.56
C MET A 456 -1.48 -29.83 9.02
N ALA A 457 -0.57 -30.52 8.32
CA ALA A 457 -0.12 -31.85 8.68
C ALA A 457 0.67 -31.89 9.99
N HIS A 458 1.56 -30.91 10.22
CA HIS A 458 2.37 -30.80 11.44
C HIS A 458 1.51 -30.70 12.70
N HIS A 459 0.45 -29.92 12.65
CA HIS A 459 -0.46 -29.72 13.76
C HIS A 459 -1.63 -30.71 13.82
N GLY A 460 -1.83 -31.49 12.75
CA GLY A 460 -3.01 -32.36 12.62
C GLY A 460 -4.30 -31.58 12.45
N TRP A 461 -4.23 -30.36 11.91
CA TRP A 461 -5.40 -29.52 11.63
C TRP A 461 -6.17 -30.04 10.42
N THR A 462 -7.50 -29.91 10.48
CA THR A 462 -8.42 -30.42 9.46
C THR A 462 -9.31 -29.35 8.82
N SER A 463 -9.17 -28.09 9.27
CA SER A 463 -9.95 -26.96 8.76
C SER A 463 -9.12 -25.68 8.67
N ASN A 464 -9.47 -24.82 7.70
CA ASN A 464 -8.88 -23.47 7.60
C ASN A 464 -9.07 -22.68 8.89
N LYS A 465 -10.17 -22.88 9.60
CA LYS A 465 -10.42 -22.15 10.85
C LYS A 465 -9.34 -22.39 11.91
N GLN A 466 -8.84 -23.61 12.06
CA GLN A 466 -7.77 -23.90 13.02
C GLN A 466 -6.48 -23.16 12.65
N TYR A 467 -6.17 -23.13 11.36
CA TYR A 467 -5.02 -22.39 10.84
C TYR A 467 -5.17 -20.87 11.07
N THR A 468 -6.32 -20.32 10.72
CA THR A 468 -6.57 -18.87 10.80
C THR A 468 -6.70 -18.38 12.23
N ASP A 469 -7.27 -19.18 13.15
CA ASP A 469 -7.34 -18.83 14.57
C ASP A 469 -5.93 -18.69 15.19
N GLU A 470 -5.04 -19.64 14.90
CA GLU A 470 -3.65 -19.55 15.38
C GLU A 470 -2.87 -18.44 14.70
N LEU A 471 -3.06 -18.24 13.39
CA LEU A 471 -2.43 -17.14 12.67
C LEU A 471 -2.88 -15.78 13.22
N GLU A 472 -4.18 -15.58 13.44
CA GLU A 472 -4.69 -14.35 14.04
C GLU A 472 -4.11 -14.11 15.44
N PHE A 473 -4.02 -15.17 16.23
CA PHE A 473 -3.40 -15.08 17.55
C PHE A 473 -1.94 -14.65 17.46
N GLU A 474 -1.14 -15.23 16.57
CA GLU A 474 0.29 -14.88 16.46
C GLU A 474 0.49 -13.45 15.94
N ILE A 475 -0.26 -13.00 14.93
CA ILE A 475 -0.13 -11.63 14.40
C ILE A 475 -0.59 -10.58 15.40
N ARG A 476 -1.64 -10.84 16.19
CA ARG A 476 -2.07 -9.95 17.29
C ARG A 476 -1.06 -9.91 18.43
N ASN A 477 -0.56 -11.07 18.84
CA ASN A 477 0.39 -11.18 19.93
C ASN A 477 1.73 -10.48 19.63
N GLY A 478 2.15 -10.47 18.38
CA GLY A 478 3.38 -9.82 17.94
C GLY A 478 3.19 -8.46 17.28
N ALA A 479 1.96 -7.94 17.25
CA ALA A 479 1.65 -6.66 16.58
C ALA A 479 2.26 -6.57 15.18
N ALA A 480 1.96 -7.55 14.32
CA ALA A 480 2.54 -7.68 13.00
C ALA A 480 2.20 -6.49 12.09
N SER A 481 3.21 -5.90 11.45
CA SER A 481 3.04 -4.86 10.43
C SER A 481 3.03 -5.44 9.03
N TYR A 482 3.78 -6.54 8.80
CA TYR A 482 3.82 -7.27 7.54
C TYR A 482 3.77 -8.78 7.78
N LEU A 483 3.10 -9.47 6.85
CA LEU A 483 3.05 -10.93 6.80
C LEU A 483 3.37 -11.39 5.39
N GLN A 484 4.30 -12.32 5.26
CA GLN A 484 4.53 -12.95 3.97
C GLN A 484 3.41 -13.91 3.60
N MET A 485 3.06 -13.93 2.33
CA MET A 485 2.05 -14.80 1.74
C MET A 485 2.56 -15.34 0.41
N ASN A 486 2.29 -16.59 0.10
CA ASN A 486 2.54 -17.17 -1.21
C ASN A 486 1.22 -17.44 -1.96
N GLU A 487 1.35 -17.70 -3.25
CA GLU A 487 0.20 -17.92 -4.13
C GLU A 487 -0.63 -19.16 -3.72
N ASP A 488 0.00 -20.23 -3.20
CA ASP A 488 -0.70 -21.43 -2.71
C ASP A 488 -1.60 -21.12 -1.50
N MET A 489 -1.13 -20.29 -0.57
CA MET A 489 -1.94 -19.80 0.56
C MET A 489 -3.10 -18.93 0.10
N TYR A 490 -2.85 -18.02 -0.85
CA TYR A 490 -3.89 -17.20 -1.45
C TYR A 490 -5.00 -18.05 -2.06
N GLN A 491 -4.65 -19.00 -2.91
CA GLN A 491 -5.64 -19.87 -3.58
C GLN A 491 -6.51 -20.68 -2.62
N LYS A 492 -6.01 -21.01 -1.43
CA LYS A 492 -6.72 -21.78 -0.41
C LYS A 492 -7.54 -20.96 0.56
N MET A 493 -7.13 -19.71 0.80
CA MET A 493 -7.69 -18.86 1.88
C MET A 493 -7.80 -17.39 1.44
N GLU A 494 -8.24 -17.10 0.22
CA GLU A 494 -8.34 -15.74 -0.32
C GLU A 494 -9.13 -14.80 0.60
N ASN A 495 -10.31 -15.23 1.08
CA ASN A 495 -11.17 -14.37 1.90
C ASN A 495 -10.56 -14.08 3.26
N GLU A 496 -9.93 -15.08 3.86
CA GLU A 496 -9.24 -14.95 5.14
C GLU A 496 -8.05 -14.01 5.02
N TYR A 497 -7.27 -14.12 3.94
CA TYR A 497 -6.14 -13.21 3.70
C TYR A 497 -6.57 -11.79 3.36
N ARG A 498 -7.74 -11.56 2.77
CA ARG A 498 -8.31 -10.21 2.63
C ARG A 498 -8.58 -9.57 4.00
N TYR A 499 -9.09 -10.34 4.95
CA TYR A 499 -9.25 -9.90 6.32
C TYR A 499 -7.91 -9.63 6.99
N PHE A 500 -6.94 -10.56 6.90
CA PHE A 500 -5.61 -10.38 7.47
C PHE A 500 -4.85 -9.20 6.87
N GLY A 501 -5.00 -8.92 5.58
CA GLY A 501 -4.40 -7.75 4.94
C GLY A 501 -4.86 -6.42 5.56
N ASN A 502 -6.13 -6.35 6.00
CA ASN A 502 -6.62 -5.21 6.76
C ASN A 502 -6.14 -5.24 8.23
N LEU A 503 -6.20 -6.38 8.89
CA LEU A 503 -5.88 -6.56 10.31
C LEU A 503 -4.40 -6.28 10.61
N ILE A 504 -3.48 -6.72 9.75
CA ILE A 504 -2.03 -6.55 9.87
C ILE A 504 -1.68 -5.06 9.78
N GLY A 505 -0.83 -4.58 10.68
CA GLY A 505 -0.49 -3.18 10.82
C GLY A 505 -1.66 -2.38 11.42
N TYR A 506 -1.87 -1.18 10.92
CA TYR A 506 -2.98 -0.32 11.30
C TYR A 506 -4.17 -0.50 10.36
N TRP A 507 -5.38 -0.40 10.91
CA TRP A 507 -6.64 -0.41 10.14
C TRP A 507 -7.56 0.65 10.71
N TRP A 508 -7.43 1.87 10.21
CA TRP A 508 -8.17 3.01 10.73
C TRP A 508 -9.59 3.05 10.20
N ARG A 509 -10.52 3.29 11.09
CA ARG A 509 -11.93 3.51 10.79
C ARG A 509 -12.41 4.79 11.43
N MET A 510 -13.39 5.44 10.82
CA MET A 510 -14.04 6.62 11.36
C MET A 510 -15.47 6.29 11.79
N PRO A 511 -15.72 5.90 13.07
CA PRO A 511 -17.05 5.53 13.50
C PRO A 511 -18.03 6.72 13.54
N GLU A 512 -17.56 7.89 13.97
CA GLU A 512 -18.40 9.06 14.11
C GLU A 512 -17.66 10.36 13.73
N SER A 513 -18.40 11.30 13.19
CA SER A 513 -17.93 12.66 12.96
C SER A 513 -19.04 13.69 13.25
N SER A 514 -18.66 14.95 13.46
CA SER A 514 -19.59 16.03 13.68
C SER A 514 -19.01 17.38 13.23
N ILE A 515 -19.91 18.30 12.87
CA ILE A 515 -19.52 19.61 12.39
C ILE A 515 -20.59 20.64 12.76
N THR A 516 -20.19 21.89 13.04
CA THR A 516 -21.13 23.01 13.19
C THR A 516 -22.02 23.10 11.94
N SER A 517 -23.34 23.10 12.10
CA SER A 517 -24.29 22.98 10.99
C SER A 517 -24.39 24.23 10.10
N SER A 518 -24.28 25.40 10.72
CA SER A 518 -24.32 26.68 9.98
C SER A 518 -23.62 27.79 10.77
N VAL A 519 -23.06 28.75 10.04
CA VAL A 519 -22.39 29.92 10.60
C VAL A 519 -22.61 31.13 9.68
N ASP A 520 -22.46 32.34 10.24
CA ASP A 520 -22.32 33.53 9.45
C ASP A 520 -20.91 33.63 8.86
N SER A 521 -20.79 34.25 7.68
CA SER A 521 -19.50 34.41 7.01
C SER A 521 -18.44 35.03 7.93
N GLY A 522 -17.21 34.47 7.94
CA GLY A 522 -16.10 34.90 8.78
C GLY A 522 -16.13 34.34 10.21
N ARG A 523 -17.08 33.43 10.54
CA ARG A 523 -17.08 32.67 11.77
C ARG A 523 -16.40 31.31 11.56
N ALA A 524 -15.74 30.83 12.59
CA ALA A 524 -15.13 29.49 12.53
C ALA A 524 -16.20 28.39 12.63
N VAL A 525 -16.03 27.36 11.82
CA VAL A 525 -16.76 26.09 11.88
C VAL A 525 -15.86 25.06 12.57
N LYS A 526 -16.36 24.41 13.60
CA LYS A 526 -15.63 23.31 14.24
C LYS A 526 -16.03 21.98 13.63
N ALA A 527 -15.04 21.23 13.13
CA ALA A 527 -15.16 19.87 12.68
C ALA A 527 -14.51 18.93 13.71
N SER A 528 -15.14 17.80 13.99
CA SER A 528 -14.62 16.79 14.91
C SER A 528 -14.89 15.39 14.34
N TYR A 529 -14.00 14.45 14.60
CA TYR A 529 -14.15 13.07 14.16
C TYR A 529 -13.46 12.11 15.14
N GLN A 530 -13.90 10.87 15.10
CA GLN A 530 -13.33 9.77 15.86
C GLN A 530 -12.54 8.85 14.95
N ILE A 531 -11.42 8.34 15.41
CA ILE A 531 -10.67 7.27 14.73
C ILE A 531 -10.51 6.08 15.69
N ARG A 532 -10.77 4.89 15.16
CA ARG A 532 -10.55 3.61 15.79
C ARG A 532 -9.56 2.82 14.96
N ASN A 533 -8.51 2.27 15.59
CA ASN A 533 -7.52 1.44 14.90
C ASN A 533 -7.83 -0.05 15.14
N ASP A 534 -8.59 -0.66 14.25
CA ASP A 534 -8.97 -2.08 14.31
C ASP A 534 -7.83 -3.03 13.89
N GLY A 535 -6.68 -2.48 13.47
CA GLY A 535 -5.48 -3.26 13.19
C GLY A 535 -4.77 -3.74 14.45
N VAL A 536 -3.64 -4.40 14.29
CA VAL A 536 -2.86 -4.97 15.40
C VAL A 536 -1.63 -4.15 15.78
N ALA A 537 -1.26 -3.14 15.00
CA ALA A 537 -0.06 -2.33 15.22
C ALA A 537 -0.31 -0.84 14.99
N HIS A 538 0.61 -0.02 15.47
CA HIS A 538 0.66 1.41 15.16
C HIS A 538 1.14 1.65 13.72
N SER A 539 0.85 2.84 13.18
CA SER A 539 1.66 3.37 12.10
C SER A 539 2.99 3.85 12.67
N TYR A 540 4.08 3.40 12.09
CA TYR A 540 5.43 3.88 12.46
C TYR A 540 5.88 5.10 11.66
N ASP A 541 5.07 5.58 10.71
CA ASP A 541 5.32 6.83 9.98
C ASP A 541 5.03 8.05 10.88
N ARG A 542 6.09 8.64 11.44
CA ARG A 542 6.04 9.81 12.32
C ARG A 542 5.84 11.12 11.57
N THR A 543 5.87 11.10 10.25
CA THR A 543 5.73 12.28 9.38
C THR A 543 4.32 12.43 8.85
N ALA A 544 3.49 11.38 8.96
CA ALA A 544 2.12 11.36 8.46
C ALA A 544 1.29 12.53 9.02
N LYS A 545 0.54 13.19 8.15
CA LYS A 545 -0.32 14.32 8.46
C LYS A 545 -1.75 14.05 8.02
N VAL A 546 -2.70 14.63 8.73
CA VAL A 546 -4.08 14.70 8.29
C VAL A 546 -4.33 16.07 7.68
N LYS A 547 -4.68 16.10 6.41
CA LYS A 547 -5.13 17.32 5.73
C LYS A 547 -6.65 17.33 5.63
N ALA A 548 -7.23 18.51 5.50
CA ALA A 548 -8.66 18.65 5.20
C ALA A 548 -8.86 19.45 3.91
N ARG A 549 -9.92 19.12 3.19
CA ARG A 549 -10.42 19.91 2.06
C ARG A 549 -11.87 20.31 2.30
N ILE A 550 -12.21 21.47 1.83
CA ILE A 550 -13.56 22.04 1.84
C ILE A 550 -13.99 22.20 0.39
N CYS A 551 -15.10 21.56 0.02
CA CYS A 551 -15.68 21.62 -1.32
C CYS A 551 -17.01 22.38 -1.31
N ASP A 552 -17.32 23.08 -2.40
CA ASP A 552 -18.66 23.64 -2.64
C ASP A 552 -19.68 22.54 -3.00
N ALA A 553 -20.91 22.92 -3.29
CA ALA A 553 -21.99 22.00 -3.66
C ALA A 553 -21.74 21.30 -5.00
N GLU A 554 -20.94 21.87 -5.88
CA GLU A 554 -20.54 21.36 -7.18
C GLU A 554 -19.33 20.39 -7.08
N GLY A 555 -18.69 20.30 -5.89
CA GLY A 555 -17.55 19.43 -5.61
C GLY A 555 -16.18 20.08 -5.90
N ASN A 556 -16.14 21.39 -6.20
CA ASN A 556 -14.88 22.10 -6.37
C ASN A 556 -14.22 22.36 -5.01
N VAL A 557 -12.92 22.13 -4.92
CA VAL A 557 -12.15 22.45 -3.72
C VAL A 557 -11.98 23.96 -3.60
N VAL A 558 -12.59 24.56 -2.60
CA VAL A 558 -12.55 26.01 -2.35
C VAL A 558 -11.55 26.40 -1.26
N LYS A 559 -11.17 25.46 -0.38
CA LYS A 559 -10.20 25.68 0.67
C LYS A 559 -9.55 24.38 1.09
N THR A 560 -8.27 24.43 1.51
CA THR A 560 -7.52 23.30 2.08
C THR A 560 -6.91 23.67 3.41
N ILE A 561 -6.73 22.68 4.30
CA ILE A 561 -5.97 22.76 5.53
C ILE A 561 -4.86 21.72 5.43
N ASP A 562 -3.60 22.16 5.34
CA ASP A 562 -2.46 21.29 5.08
C ASP A 562 -2.04 20.43 6.29
N ASP A 563 -2.49 20.76 7.48
CA ASP A 563 -2.26 19.98 8.70
C ASP A 563 -3.35 20.33 9.72
N THR A 564 -4.19 19.35 10.06
CA THR A 564 -5.24 19.51 11.08
C THR A 564 -4.68 19.42 12.51
N GLY A 565 -3.41 19.00 12.66
CA GLY A 565 -2.77 18.76 13.94
C GLY A 565 -2.92 17.35 14.48
N ALA A 566 -3.77 16.51 13.87
CA ALA A 566 -3.92 15.11 14.22
C ALA A 566 -2.63 14.32 13.91
N LYS A 567 -2.36 13.32 14.75
CA LYS A 567 -1.13 12.51 14.66
C LYS A 567 -1.45 11.03 14.47
N PRO A 568 -1.54 10.54 13.23
CA PRO A 568 -1.98 9.18 12.93
C PRO A 568 -1.20 8.07 13.66
N TRP A 569 0.09 8.27 13.90
CA TRP A 569 0.91 7.30 14.65
C TRP A 569 0.57 7.17 16.14
N LYS A 570 -0.34 8.01 16.66
CA LYS A 570 -0.86 7.93 18.03
C LYS A 570 -2.23 7.27 18.11
N TRP A 571 -2.81 6.86 17.00
CA TRP A 571 -4.09 6.14 16.99
C TRP A 571 -3.83 4.68 17.37
N GLU A 572 -4.07 4.38 18.66
CA GLU A 572 -3.67 3.12 19.28
C GLU A 572 -4.56 1.94 18.86
N PRO A 573 -3.95 0.80 18.46
CA PRO A 573 -4.69 -0.46 18.31
C PRO A 573 -5.08 -1.03 19.68
N GLY A 574 -5.85 -2.13 19.67
CA GLY A 574 -6.02 -2.97 20.84
C GLY A 574 -4.71 -3.60 21.31
N LYS A 575 -4.73 -4.27 22.44
CA LYS A 575 -3.54 -4.93 23.01
C LYS A 575 -3.85 -6.38 23.41
N MET A 576 -2.86 -7.25 23.20
CA MET A 576 -2.91 -8.62 23.70
C MET A 576 -2.60 -8.65 25.19
N ASN A 577 -3.51 -9.18 25.99
CA ASN A 577 -3.33 -9.40 27.43
C ASN A 577 -2.54 -10.69 27.71
N ASP A 578 -2.10 -10.86 28.96
CA ASP A 578 -1.38 -12.07 29.38
C ASP A 578 -2.26 -13.33 29.38
N ASP A 579 -3.57 -13.17 29.53
CA ASP A 579 -4.56 -14.25 29.43
C ASP A 579 -4.95 -14.59 27.99
N LYS A 580 -4.27 -14.02 27.00
CA LYS A 580 -4.51 -14.17 25.55
C LYS A 580 -5.82 -13.56 25.03
N THR A 581 -6.42 -12.65 25.80
CA THR A 581 -7.53 -11.85 25.30
C THR A 581 -7.04 -10.59 24.60
N TRP A 582 -7.78 -10.10 23.63
CA TRP A 582 -7.52 -8.85 22.93
C TRP A 582 -8.39 -7.74 23.50
N THR A 583 -7.80 -6.60 23.87
CA THR A 583 -8.58 -5.43 24.29
C THR A 583 -9.09 -4.67 23.07
N ASP A 584 -10.23 -4.01 23.22
CA ASP A 584 -10.69 -3.09 22.18
C ASP A 584 -9.71 -1.93 21.96
N PRO A 585 -9.59 -1.42 20.73
CA PRO A 585 -8.77 -0.25 20.44
C PRO A 585 -9.30 1.00 21.13
N VAL A 586 -8.40 1.91 21.49
CA VAL A 586 -8.78 3.22 22.03
C VAL A 586 -9.32 4.10 20.90
N VAL A 587 -10.52 4.67 21.11
CA VAL A 587 -11.08 5.64 20.18
C VAL A 587 -10.38 6.99 20.38
N SER A 588 -9.68 7.45 19.34
CA SER A 588 -9.05 8.77 19.30
C SER A 588 -10.05 9.82 18.86
N ASN A 589 -10.13 10.94 19.58
CA ASN A 589 -10.99 12.06 19.24
C ASN A 589 -10.16 13.21 18.69
N GLU A 590 -10.43 13.62 17.46
CA GLU A 590 -9.72 14.65 16.74
C GLU A 590 -10.65 15.81 16.41
N SER A 591 -10.12 17.03 16.31
CA SER A 591 -10.90 18.18 15.88
C SER A 591 -10.02 19.28 15.27
N PHE A 592 -10.60 20.08 14.39
CA PHE A 592 -9.96 21.24 13.80
C PHE A 592 -11.00 22.32 13.49
N ASP A 593 -10.54 23.57 13.38
CA ASP A 593 -11.38 24.71 13.05
C ASP A 593 -11.18 25.10 11.58
N ILE A 594 -12.29 25.46 10.93
CA ILE A 594 -12.35 25.94 9.55
C ILE A 594 -12.69 27.40 9.58
N ASP A 595 -11.77 28.26 9.15
CA ASP A 595 -12.05 29.68 8.93
C ASP A 595 -12.89 29.84 7.66
N THR A 596 -14.07 30.43 7.78
CA THR A 596 -15.01 30.67 6.67
C THR A 596 -14.83 32.03 5.99
N ALA A 597 -13.82 32.82 6.38
CA ALA A 597 -13.53 34.08 5.71
C ALA A 597 -13.29 33.86 4.21
N GLY A 598 -13.99 34.62 3.37
CA GLY A 598 -13.91 34.54 1.92
C GLY A 598 -14.78 33.46 1.27
N LEU A 599 -15.47 32.64 2.05
CA LEU A 599 -16.48 31.71 1.52
C LEU A 599 -17.80 32.50 1.23
N ALA A 600 -18.37 32.27 0.07
CA ALA A 600 -19.69 32.79 -0.29
C ALA A 600 -20.78 32.10 0.55
N PRO A 601 -21.97 32.75 0.74
CA PRO A 601 -23.10 32.03 1.29
C PRO A 601 -23.43 30.78 0.49
N GLY A 602 -23.62 29.64 1.17
CA GLY A 602 -23.88 28.38 0.50
C GLY A 602 -23.51 27.19 1.36
N ARG A 603 -23.63 26.00 0.77
CA ARG A 603 -23.39 24.72 1.41
C ARG A 603 -21.98 24.21 1.08
N TYR A 604 -21.26 23.70 2.09
CA TYR A 604 -19.91 23.23 1.98
C TYR A 604 -19.73 21.85 2.61
N TYR A 605 -18.96 21.00 1.96
CA TYR A 605 -18.64 19.64 2.37
C TYR A 605 -17.18 19.56 2.82
N VAL A 606 -16.93 18.89 3.93
CA VAL A 606 -15.61 18.75 4.55
C VAL A 606 -15.18 17.31 4.51
N SER A 607 -13.99 17.06 4.01
CA SER A 607 -13.36 15.75 4.02
C SER A 607 -11.94 15.82 4.54
N ILE A 608 -11.45 14.74 5.13
CA ILE A 608 -10.06 14.58 5.58
C ILE A 608 -9.35 13.51 4.80
N GLY A 609 -8.03 13.60 4.73
CA GLY A 609 -7.17 12.59 4.13
C GLY A 609 -5.85 12.45 4.88
N VAL A 610 -5.31 11.23 4.94
CA VAL A 610 -4.02 10.95 5.61
C VAL A 610 -2.93 10.87 4.56
N PHE A 611 -1.85 11.63 4.79
CA PHE A 611 -0.71 11.78 3.90
C PHE A 611 0.56 11.34 4.63
N GLY A 612 1.14 10.24 4.20
CA GLY A 612 2.40 9.71 4.73
C GLY A 612 3.63 10.44 4.15
N GLU A 613 4.81 10.00 4.57
CA GLU A 613 6.11 10.58 4.15
C GLU A 613 6.29 10.62 2.63
N ASN A 614 5.77 9.62 1.95
CA ASN A 614 5.95 9.43 0.50
C ASN A 614 4.78 9.94 -0.33
N ALA A 615 3.81 10.64 0.27
CA ALA A 615 2.70 11.22 -0.46
C ALA A 615 3.19 12.33 -1.41
N THR A 616 3.20 12.05 -2.71
CA THR A 616 3.68 12.97 -3.75
C THR A 616 2.55 13.74 -4.43
N GLY A 617 1.30 13.31 -4.23
CA GLY A 617 0.13 13.84 -4.91
C GLY A 617 -0.71 14.77 -4.06
N GLN A 618 -1.81 15.23 -4.66
CA GLN A 618 -2.85 16.02 -3.97
C GLN A 618 -3.85 15.13 -3.22
N ASN A 619 -3.79 13.81 -3.41
CA ASN A 619 -4.68 12.83 -2.80
C ASN A 619 -3.99 12.08 -1.66
N PRO A 620 -4.75 11.60 -0.66
CA PRO A 620 -4.22 10.76 0.40
C PRO A 620 -3.56 9.49 -0.17
N ASP A 621 -2.44 9.09 0.41
CA ASP A 621 -1.80 7.80 0.13
C ASP A 621 -2.21 6.71 1.14
N THR A 622 -2.90 7.11 2.21
CA THR A 622 -3.34 6.23 3.28
C THR A 622 -4.84 6.32 3.47
N LEU A 623 -5.52 5.19 3.33
CA LEU A 623 -6.96 5.08 3.29
C LEU A 623 -7.55 4.75 4.67
N ILE A 624 -8.69 5.40 5.00
CA ILE A 624 -9.52 5.09 6.15
C ILE A 624 -10.62 4.10 5.69
N GLY A 625 -10.90 3.07 6.48
CA GLY A 625 -11.80 1.96 6.13
C GLY A 625 -13.27 2.27 6.46
N SER A 626 -13.84 3.32 5.86
CA SER A 626 -15.24 3.68 6.02
C SER A 626 -15.88 3.93 4.65
N LEU A 627 -17.20 3.72 4.53
CA LEU A 627 -17.94 3.94 3.28
C LEU A 627 -18.06 5.43 2.91
N GLY A 628 -17.80 6.34 3.85
CA GLY A 628 -17.73 7.79 3.64
C GLY A 628 -16.51 8.27 2.85
N ARG A 629 -15.68 7.35 2.36
CA ARG A 629 -14.48 7.64 1.58
C ARG A 629 -14.81 7.75 0.09
N ASP A 630 -14.26 8.78 -0.56
CA ASP A 630 -14.28 8.85 -2.02
C ASP A 630 -13.17 8.00 -2.67
N VAL A 631 -13.19 7.93 -4.01
CA VAL A 631 -12.21 7.14 -4.79
C VAL A 631 -10.78 7.66 -4.70
N TYR A 632 -10.57 8.89 -4.26
CA TYR A 632 -9.26 9.49 -4.06
C TYR A 632 -8.71 9.29 -2.64
N GLY A 633 -9.47 8.63 -1.76
CA GLY A 633 -9.07 8.37 -0.38
C GLY A 633 -9.48 9.43 0.63
N TRP A 634 -10.23 10.46 0.22
CA TRP A 634 -10.76 11.48 1.12
C TRP A 634 -12.01 10.98 1.85
N GLU A 635 -11.97 11.00 3.18
CA GLU A 635 -13.07 10.56 4.04
C GLU A 635 -13.93 11.75 4.45
N SER A 636 -15.24 11.67 4.27
CA SER A 636 -16.19 12.75 4.58
C SER A 636 -16.36 12.93 6.08
N VAL A 637 -16.18 14.17 6.57
CA VAL A 637 -16.41 14.55 7.98
C VAL A 637 -17.80 15.15 8.18
N GLY A 638 -18.31 15.90 7.20
CA GLY A 638 -19.62 16.50 7.32
C GLY A 638 -19.87 17.67 6.40
N MET A 639 -20.98 18.33 6.59
CA MET A 639 -21.47 19.47 5.80
C MET A 639 -21.88 20.61 6.71
N PHE A 640 -21.54 21.84 6.32
CA PHE A 640 -21.99 23.06 6.97
C PHE A 640 -22.54 24.07 5.95
N GLU A 641 -23.26 25.06 6.45
CA GLU A 641 -23.82 26.14 5.64
C GLU A 641 -23.24 27.49 6.09
N VAL A 642 -22.83 28.32 5.13
CA VAL A 642 -22.51 29.72 5.36
C VAL A 642 -23.80 30.54 5.06
N ASN A 643 -24.32 31.21 6.08
CA ASN A 643 -25.58 31.94 6.00
C ASN A 643 -25.49 33.11 5.03
N GLN A 644 -26.62 33.44 4.39
CA GLN A 644 -26.78 34.71 3.70
C GLN A 644 -26.67 35.86 4.72
N PRO A 645 -25.99 36.96 4.37
CA PRO A 645 -26.08 38.16 5.20
C PRO A 645 -27.55 38.56 5.39
N ALA A 646 -27.93 38.88 6.62
CA ALA A 646 -29.28 39.38 6.87
C ALA A 646 -29.56 40.57 5.94
N ALA A 647 -30.67 40.52 5.23
CA ALA A 647 -31.10 41.68 4.43
C ALA A 647 -31.14 42.91 5.34
N PRO A 648 -30.61 44.06 4.90
CA PRO A 648 -30.73 45.29 5.70
C PRO A 648 -32.18 45.49 6.02
N THR A 649 -32.52 45.62 7.30
CA THR A 649 -33.86 46.00 7.73
C THR A 649 -34.20 47.30 7.03
N PRO A 650 -35.33 47.40 6.31
CA PRO A 650 -35.72 48.69 5.72
C PRO A 650 -35.78 49.72 6.85
N ASP A 651 -35.02 50.79 6.70
CA ASP A 651 -35.15 51.96 7.62
C ASP A 651 -36.64 52.32 7.74
N THR A 652 -37.19 52.12 8.94
CA THR A 652 -38.53 52.65 9.26
C THR A 652 -38.44 54.16 9.06
N PRO A 653 -39.28 54.75 8.21
CA PRO A 653 -39.21 56.17 8.01
C PRO A 653 -39.42 56.84 9.37
N ASP A 654 -38.44 57.64 9.79
CA ASP A 654 -38.53 58.50 10.98
C ASP A 654 -39.60 59.51 10.76
N ASN A 655 -40.80 59.26 11.33
CA ASN A 655 -41.94 60.20 11.32
C ASN A 655 -41.79 61.09 12.53
N SER A 656 -40.77 61.95 12.54
CA SER A 656 -40.65 63.06 13.47
C SER A 656 -41.59 64.20 13.08
N GLY A 657 -42.88 64.06 13.40
CA GLY A 657 -43.88 65.10 13.37
C GLY A 657 -44.08 65.63 14.78
N THR A 658 -43.57 66.87 14.99
CA THR A 658 -43.77 67.73 16.13
C THR A 658 -45.28 67.89 16.52
N HIS A 659 -45.57 67.80 17.80
CA HIS A 659 -46.34 68.72 18.64
C HIS A 659 -46.83 68.09 19.94
N GLY A 660 -46.40 68.57 21.06
CA GLY A 660 -47.24 69.43 21.91
C GLY A 660 -47.57 68.85 23.27
N SER A 661 -46.98 69.45 24.26
CA SER A 661 -47.27 69.44 25.69
C SER A 661 -48.57 68.88 26.18
N ALA A 662 -48.58 68.09 27.25
CA ALA A 662 -49.16 68.41 28.55
C ALA A 662 -49.12 67.25 29.55
N SER A 663 -48.48 67.51 30.61
CA SER A 663 -48.69 67.24 32.05
C SER A 663 -49.75 66.23 32.51
N GLY A 664 -49.30 65.48 33.52
CA GLY A 664 -50.11 64.85 34.58
C GLY A 664 -49.67 63.35 34.83
N GLY A 665 -48.96 63.04 35.80
CA GLY A 665 -49.25 63.02 37.18
C GLY A 665 -49.69 61.63 37.67
N GLY A 666 -48.96 61.01 38.55
CA GLY A 666 -49.47 59.92 39.41
C GLY A 666 -48.68 58.64 39.37
N GLN A 667 -47.71 58.53 40.24
CA GLN A 667 -47.61 57.64 41.42
C GLN A 667 -48.23 56.24 41.26
N GLY A 668 -47.47 55.15 41.39
CA GLY A 668 -47.10 54.55 42.66
C GLY A 668 -47.28 53.08 42.59
N GLY A 669 -46.43 52.41 43.29
CA GLY A 669 -46.72 51.12 43.88
C GLY A 669 -45.81 49.95 43.45
N THR A 670 -44.68 49.83 44.02
CA THR A 670 -44.09 48.80 44.87
C THR A 670 -44.87 47.48 45.02
N ALA A 671 -44.30 46.43 44.90
CA ALA A 671 -43.85 45.44 45.90
C ALA A 671 -43.70 44.02 45.35
N ASP A 672 -42.56 43.46 45.42
CA ASP A 672 -42.13 42.39 46.26
C ASP A 672 -42.95 41.09 46.27
N GLY A 673 -42.21 39.97 46.25
CA GLY A 673 -42.60 38.68 46.78
C GLY A 673 -42.04 37.47 45.99
N ASN A 674 -40.88 37.08 46.18
CA ASN A 674 -40.27 36.11 47.08
C ASN A 674 -41.12 34.84 47.39
N GLY A 675 -40.48 33.65 47.25
CA GLY A 675 -40.93 32.42 47.87
C GLY A 675 -40.69 31.18 47.03
N SER A 676 -39.54 30.60 47.09
CA SER A 676 -39.13 29.43 47.89
C SER A 676 -40.06 28.22 47.78
N GLY A 677 -39.49 27.11 47.34
CA GLY A 677 -39.29 25.98 48.21
C GLY A 677 -40.06 24.71 47.96
N ALA A 678 -39.29 23.66 48.04
CA ALA A 678 -39.57 22.37 48.67
C ALA A 678 -39.90 21.17 47.73
N LYS A 679 -38.96 20.32 47.71
CA LYS A 679 -38.90 18.88 47.97
C LYS A 679 -40.20 18.17 48.35
N THR A 680 -40.37 16.95 47.80
CA THR A 680 -40.61 15.65 48.50
C THR A 680 -40.66 14.55 47.43
N ASP A 681 -39.81 13.59 47.47
CA ASP A 681 -39.84 12.26 48.05
C ASP A 681 -41.11 11.42 47.82
N GLY A 682 -40.92 10.18 47.34
CA GLY A 682 -41.84 9.11 47.64
C GLY A 682 -41.94 7.97 46.64
N THR A 683 -41.04 6.98 46.79
CA THR A 683 -41.25 5.55 46.93
C THR A 683 -41.99 4.71 45.92
N ALA A 684 -41.26 3.78 45.34
CA ALA A 684 -41.40 2.32 45.32
C ALA A 684 -42.65 1.65 44.71
N GLY A 685 -42.39 0.78 43.76
CA GLY A 685 -43.31 -0.29 43.37
C GLY A 685 -42.60 -1.33 42.49
N LYS A 686 -42.31 -2.46 43.08
CA LYS A 686 -41.67 -3.66 42.60
C LYS A 686 -42.51 -4.47 41.58
N LYS A 687 -41.77 -5.27 40.80
CA LYS A 687 -42.04 -6.58 40.16
C LYS A 687 -42.33 -6.47 38.64
N GLY A 688 -41.76 -7.31 37.81
CA GLY A 688 -41.29 -8.65 37.98
C GLY A 688 -40.40 -9.10 36.81
N ASP A 689 -39.69 -10.12 37.14
CA ASP A 689 -38.71 -10.88 36.36
C ASP A 689 -39.13 -11.30 34.98
N THR A 690 -38.22 -11.24 34.01
CA THR A 690 -37.74 -12.46 33.34
C THR A 690 -36.39 -12.19 32.72
N ALA A 691 -35.40 -12.92 33.20
CA ALA A 691 -34.07 -13.03 32.61
C ALA A 691 -34.17 -13.70 31.22
N ALA A 692 -33.42 -13.12 30.28
CA ALA A 692 -32.88 -13.88 29.18
C ALA A 692 -31.40 -13.45 29.05
N GLU A 693 -30.55 -14.29 29.60
CA GLU A 693 -29.14 -14.32 29.31
C GLU A 693 -28.98 -14.52 27.81
N GLY A 694 -28.44 -13.55 27.13
CA GLY A 694 -27.96 -13.64 25.78
C GLY A 694 -26.45 -13.56 25.81
N GLU A 695 -25.79 -14.70 25.93
CA GLU A 695 -24.38 -14.86 25.59
C GLU A 695 -24.17 -14.24 24.22
N SER A 696 -23.38 -13.18 24.14
CA SER A 696 -22.83 -12.69 22.89
C SER A 696 -21.68 -13.61 22.49
N ASP A 697 -22.04 -14.71 21.84
CA ASP A 697 -21.11 -15.48 21.01
C ASP A 697 -20.51 -14.52 20.00
N GLY A 698 -19.24 -14.22 20.14
CA GLY A 698 -18.42 -13.55 19.15
C GLY A 698 -18.21 -14.41 17.91
N LYS A 699 -19.32 -14.79 17.25
CA LYS A 699 -19.30 -15.52 15.97
C LYS A 699 -19.41 -14.53 14.84
N TRP A 700 -18.34 -14.40 14.18
CA TRP A 700 -18.21 -13.78 12.86
C TRP A 700 -19.22 -14.41 11.89
N HIS A 701 -20.18 -13.63 11.40
CA HIS A 701 -21.05 -14.03 10.31
C HIS A 701 -20.58 -13.40 9.01
N MET A 702 -20.02 -14.22 8.11
CA MET A 702 -19.79 -13.82 6.73
C MET A 702 -21.12 -13.42 6.06
N PRO A 703 -21.14 -12.32 5.29
CA PRO A 703 -22.28 -12.01 4.43
C PRO A 703 -22.40 -13.08 3.34
N LYS A 704 -23.51 -13.77 3.30
CA LYS A 704 -23.85 -14.70 2.23
C LYS A 704 -24.26 -13.91 1.00
N ASN A 705 -23.36 -13.78 0.02
CA ASN A 705 -23.77 -13.39 -1.32
C ASN A 705 -23.19 -14.35 -2.36
N PRO A 706 -24.01 -15.20 -3.00
CA PRO A 706 -23.53 -16.18 -3.94
C PRO A 706 -23.57 -15.62 -5.36
N ARG A 707 -22.47 -15.08 -5.86
CA ARG A 707 -22.28 -15.00 -7.32
C ARG A 707 -21.24 -16.02 -7.74
N LYS A 708 -21.75 -17.19 -8.11
CA LYS A 708 -20.97 -18.22 -8.81
C LYS A 708 -20.51 -17.69 -10.15
N ARG A 709 -19.21 -17.52 -10.32
CA ARG A 709 -18.58 -17.60 -11.63
C ARG A 709 -17.70 -18.84 -11.67
N LYS A 710 -18.07 -19.76 -12.55
CA LYS A 710 -17.22 -20.87 -12.99
C LYS A 710 -16.07 -20.26 -13.81
N ALA A 711 -14.86 -20.27 -13.26
CA ALA A 711 -13.64 -20.13 -14.04
C ALA A 711 -13.17 -21.55 -14.40
N LEU A 712 -12.99 -21.79 -15.68
CA LEU A 712 -12.33 -23.00 -16.18
C LEU A 712 -10.86 -22.93 -15.79
N ILE A 713 -10.44 -23.86 -14.95
CA ILE A 713 -9.03 -24.02 -14.59
C ILE A 713 -8.38 -24.80 -15.73
N GLN A 714 -7.44 -24.19 -16.43
CA GLN A 714 -6.44 -24.90 -17.20
C GLN A 714 -5.07 -24.72 -16.54
N THR A 715 -4.60 -25.79 -15.95
CA THR A 715 -3.29 -25.90 -15.31
C THR A 715 -2.19 -25.95 -16.37
N GLY A 716 -1.28 -24.99 -16.28
CA GLY A 716 -0.02 -24.99 -17.02
C GLY A 716 1.15 -24.82 -16.05
N TYR A 717 1.74 -25.91 -15.66
CA TYR A 717 2.97 -25.92 -14.89
C TYR A 717 4.15 -25.47 -15.77
N THR A 718 4.87 -24.43 -15.37
CA THR A 718 6.22 -24.13 -15.86
C THR A 718 7.24 -24.46 -14.77
N ALA A 719 8.36 -25.04 -15.19
CA ALA A 719 9.37 -25.72 -14.42
C ALA A 719 10.16 -24.91 -13.34
N GLY A 720 9.67 -23.71 -12.96
CA GLY A 720 10.30 -22.90 -11.92
C GLY A 720 9.68 -23.07 -10.51
N GLY A 721 8.42 -23.53 -10.41
CA GLY A 721 7.70 -23.62 -9.12
C GLY A 721 7.96 -24.92 -8.35
N LEU A 722 8.52 -25.94 -8.98
CA LEU A 722 8.75 -27.26 -8.35
C LEU A 722 10.01 -27.31 -7.46
N ALA A 723 10.93 -26.36 -7.58
CA ALA A 723 12.16 -26.36 -6.81
C ALA A 723 11.99 -25.94 -5.34
N THR A 724 11.04 -25.06 -5.05
CA THR A 724 10.82 -24.54 -3.68
C THR A 724 10.02 -25.49 -2.78
N GLY A 725 9.04 -26.20 -3.32
CA GLY A 725 8.22 -27.13 -2.53
C GLY A 725 8.93 -28.43 -2.14
N ILE A 726 9.86 -28.92 -2.95
CA ILE A 726 10.57 -30.19 -2.71
C ILE A 726 11.72 -29.99 -1.71
N VAL A 727 12.31 -28.80 -1.66
CA VAL A 727 13.45 -28.50 -0.78
C VAL A 727 13.03 -28.36 0.67
N THR A 728 11.84 -27.78 0.95
CA THR A 728 11.31 -27.67 2.32
C THR A 728 10.99 -29.05 2.92
N ALA A 729 10.45 -29.99 2.16
CA ALA A 729 10.20 -31.34 2.63
C ALA A 729 11.50 -32.13 2.90
N GLY A 730 12.55 -31.90 2.11
CA GLY A 730 13.86 -32.51 2.30
C GLY A 730 14.58 -32.03 3.57
N VAL A 731 14.52 -30.73 3.86
CA VAL A 731 15.16 -30.13 5.04
C VAL A 731 14.48 -30.56 6.34
N VAL A 732 13.16 -30.63 6.37
CA VAL A 732 12.40 -31.12 7.52
C VAL A 732 12.68 -32.59 7.81
N ALA A 733 12.83 -33.43 6.78
CA ALA A 733 13.19 -34.83 6.93
C ALA A 733 14.64 -35.03 7.47
N MET A 734 15.57 -34.13 7.10
CA MET A 734 16.95 -34.18 7.62
C MET A 734 17.08 -33.73 9.06
N ILE A 735 16.35 -32.66 9.45
CA ILE A 735 16.33 -32.19 10.85
C ILE A 735 15.69 -33.22 11.77
N ALA A 736 14.62 -33.89 11.35
CA ALA A 736 14.00 -34.98 12.10
C ALA A 736 14.90 -36.19 12.25
N ARG A 737 15.78 -36.47 11.27
CA ARG A 737 16.74 -37.59 11.29
C ARG A 737 17.95 -37.28 12.18
N ALA A 738 18.42 -36.03 12.22
CA ALA A 738 19.47 -35.56 13.13
C ALA A 738 19.02 -35.59 14.60
N ALA A 739 17.79 -35.22 14.89
CA ALA A 739 17.21 -35.28 16.23
C ALA A 739 17.01 -36.73 16.74
N ARG A 740 16.74 -37.70 15.84
CA ARG A 740 16.63 -39.11 16.21
C ARG A 740 17.97 -39.81 16.48
N LYS A 741 19.08 -39.28 15.99
CA LYS A 741 20.45 -39.84 16.29
C LYS A 741 21.01 -39.35 17.64
N ARG A 742 20.36 -38.36 18.29
CA ARG A 742 20.77 -37.83 19.61
C ARG A 742 19.90 -38.31 20.79
N ARG A 743 19.00 -39.29 20.56
CA ARG A 743 18.32 -40.06 21.64
C ARG A 743 18.83 -41.45 21.78
#